data_72cb63210854b0738ddf363e2b19ab3e
#
_entry.id   72cb63210854b0738ddf363e2b19ab3e
#
_cell.length_a   1.000
_cell.length_b   1.000
_cell.length_c   1.000
_cell.angle_alpha   90.00
_cell.angle_beta   90.00
_cell.angle_gamma   90.00
#
_symmetry.space_group_name_H-M   'P 1'
#
loop_
_entity.id
_entity.type
_entity.pdbx_description
1 polymer ?
#
loop_
_entity_poly.entity_id
_entity_poly.type
_entity_poly.pdbx_seq_one_letter_code
_entity_poly.pdbx_strand_id
1 'polypeptide(L)'
;MGRNLAKTYDPKSFEDRIYEMWEEHGSFNAEVDRDKKPYCIVMPPPNITGQLHMGHALDQTLQDILIRWRRMQGYSALWLPGSDHASIATEVKVNNALREETGKDKKDIGREAFLERAWKWKEEYGGRITKQCRKLGDSCDWRRERFTMDEGCNKAVTELFIRLYDKGMIYKGNRLVNWCPDCMTSLSDAEVEHEDEHGKYWYFRYPAKDGGEGITVATSRPETMFGDVAIAVSPEDDRYKDLVGKTVILPILNREIPVIADEYPDPDKGTGAVKITPAHDANDFLVGQRHNLEIMSCMNDDATMNELAGKYEGMDRYECRKAWVHDLEEAGFLVKIEELTIPVGKCYRCHNAIEPKLSDQWFVKMEDLAKPAVEAAKSGKLKHVPERFEKIYLNWLNDIHDWCISRQLWWGHRIPAYYCDDCGEIVVSRTMPSACPKCGCTHLHQDEDVLDTWFSSGLWPFSTLGWPDKTPELDYFYPNSVMVTGYDILFFWVIRMVFSGCEAMGEPPFEYVFLHGLVRDEQGRKMSKSLGNGIDPLEVIDKVGADALRFMLITGITPGNDTRFIWDRLESSRNFANKLWNASRFTIMNLLDDEGNPLQVATAEKAMLRDEDKWIISRVNEATADITNSLEKFELGLAGQKVYELIWDEYCDWYIELVKARLWSDDEEDKATARFVLQSVLKDLLKLLHPFMPFITEEIWGYLPAELGDSNDDDNLLITSSWPIYDERKTYSESVSRIETAKEIIKAIRNARTEVDAAPSRKHNLIVKTDALKDTVEAISAHIKKIANVVDITVEGTDSETPDGVVSAVFTGGELLIPLADLVDFEAERERLEKEKKRLEGEVARVDKKLSNQGFVAKAPASVVEEEKQKGDKYREMLETVIKRLESMGEASAK
;
A
#
# COMPACT_ATOMS: atom_id res chain seq x y z
N MET A 1 -8.55 -5.79 -41.91
CA MET A 1 -9.39 -5.01 -40.98
C MET A 1 -8.72 -3.66 -40.81
N GLY A 2 -9.43 -2.54 -40.92
CA GLY A 2 -8.85 -1.21 -40.86
C GLY A 2 -8.06 -0.95 -39.60
N ARG A 3 -6.85 -0.44 -39.72
CA ARG A 3 -5.89 -0.14 -38.64
C ARG A 3 -6.27 1.09 -37.79
N ASN A 4 -7.55 1.38 -37.57
CA ASN A 4 -7.98 2.52 -36.79
C ASN A 4 -8.43 2.11 -35.38
N LEU A 5 -7.94 2.82 -34.34
CA LEU A 5 -8.43 2.66 -32.97
C LEU A 5 -9.96 2.82 -32.90
N ALA A 6 -10.60 2.01 -32.08
CA ALA A 6 -12.03 2.11 -31.81
C ALA A 6 -12.41 3.51 -31.35
N LYS A 7 -13.65 3.95 -31.66
CA LYS A 7 -14.14 5.28 -31.27
C LYS A 7 -14.22 5.45 -29.75
N THR A 8 -14.48 4.39 -29.02
CA THR A 8 -14.66 4.40 -27.57
C THR A 8 -13.59 3.55 -26.93
N TYR A 9 -12.99 4.06 -25.87
CA TYR A 9 -12.10 3.29 -25.01
C TYR A 9 -12.87 2.23 -24.23
N ASP A 10 -12.53 0.96 -24.42
CA ASP A 10 -13.09 -0.18 -23.71
C ASP A 10 -11.97 -1.17 -23.33
N PRO A 11 -11.46 -1.12 -22.07
CA PRO A 11 -10.35 -1.95 -21.61
C PRO A 11 -10.66 -3.46 -21.73
N LYS A 12 -11.91 -3.87 -21.54
CA LYS A 12 -12.32 -5.28 -21.62
C LYS A 12 -12.09 -5.91 -22.99
N SER A 13 -12.01 -5.08 -24.02
CA SER A 13 -11.85 -5.57 -25.40
C SER A 13 -10.41 -6.01 -25.71
N PHE A 14 -9.42 -5.63 -24.88
CA PHE A 14 -8.02 -5.88 -25.22
C PHE A 14 -7.15 -6.37 -24.04
N GLU A 15 -7.49 -6.09 -22.76
CA GLU A 15 -6.61 -6.42 -21.63
C GLU A 15 -6.24 -7.92 -21.58
N ASP A 16 -7.20 -8.82 -21.69
CA ASP A 16 -6.94 -10.27 -21.67
C ASP A 16 -6.07 -10.73 -22.84
N ARG A 17 -6.38 -10.25 -24.05
CA ARG A 17 -5.63 -10.58 -25.27
C ARG A 17 -4.17 -10.08 -25.20
N ILE A 18 -3.95 -8.88 -24.66
CA ILE A 18 -2.60 -8.34 -24.51
C ILE A 18 -1.81 -9.13 -23.48
N TYR A 19 -2.44 -9.52 -22.36
CA TYR A 19 -1.76 -10.32 -21.34
C TYR A 19 -1.35 -11.68 -21.87
N GLU A 20 -2.26 -12.38 -22.57
CA GLU A 20 -1.98 -13.65 -23.24
C GLU A 20 -0.84 -13.51 -24.26
N MET A 21 -0.86 -12.46 -25.07
CA MET A 21 0.19 -12.15 -26.04
C MET A 21 1.56 -11.99 -25.35
N TRP A 22 1.67 -11.27 -24.24
CA TRP A 22 2.92 -11.10 -23.50
C TRP A 22 3.44 -12.44 -22.93
N GLU A 23 2.54 -13.29 -22.39
CA GLU A 23 2.92 -14.62 -21.88
C GLU A 23 3.40 -15.54 -23.02
N GLU A 24 2.70 -15.59 -24.15
CA GLU A 24 3.06 -16.40 -25.32
C GLU A 24 4.43 -16.00 -25.91
N HIS A 25 4.74 -14.71 -25.96
CA HIS A 25 6.05 -14.21 -26.38
C HIS A 25 7.16 -14.40 -25.33
N GLY A 26 6.81 -14.76 -24.11
CA GLY A 26 7.75 -14.86 -23.00
C GLY A 26 8.33 -13.49 -22.58
N SER A 27 7.59 -12.39 -22.77
CA SER A 27 8.03 -11.03 -22.48
C SER A 27 8.35 -10.79 -21.01
N PHE A 28 7.89 -11.66 -20.12
CA PHE A 28 8.15 -11.62 -18.68
C PHE A 28 9.36 -12.43 -18.23
N ASN A 29 9.89 -13.28 -19.14
CA ASN A 29 10.94 -14.21 -18.82
C ASN A 29 12.26 -13.49 -18.59
N ALA A 30 12.94 -13.80 -17.49
CA ALA A 30 14.27 -13.32 -17.21
C ALA A 30 15.29 -14.46 -17.33
N GLU A 31 16.37 -14.24 -18.04
CA GLU A 31 17.42 -15.23 -18.23
C GLU A 31 18.72 -14.80 -17.55
N VAL A 32 19.54 -15.76 -17.17
CA VAL A 32 20.91 -15.50 -16.69
C VAL A 32 21.74 -15.07 -17.90
N ASP A 33 21.87 -13.74 -18.07
CA ASP A 33 22.61 -13.12 -19.16
C ASP A 33 23.71 -12.21 -18.59
N ARG A 34 24.96 -12.66 -18.66
CA ARG A 34 26.11 -11.96 -18.09
C ARG A 34 26.47 -10.65 -18.80
N ASP A 35 25.92 -10.41 -19.99
CA ASP A 35 26.09 -9.16 -20.72
C ASP A 35 25.10 -8.08 -20.25
N LYS A 36 24.06 -8.48 -19.52
CA LYS A 36 23.06 -7.58 -18.91
C LYS A 36 23.27 -7.46 -17.41
N LYS A 37 22.83 -6.34 -16.84
CA LYS A 37 22.77 -6.17 -15.40
C LYS A 37 21.52 -6.89 -14.85
N PRO A 38 21.62 -7.67 -13.75
CA PRO A 38 20.46 -8.23 -13.11
C PRO A 38 19.64 -7.17 -12.39
N TYR A 39 18.34 -7.33 -12.39
CA TYR A 39 17.41 -6.63 -11.52
C TYR A 39 16.36 -7.62 -11.02
N CYS A 40 16.37 -7.90 -9.73
CA CYS A 40 15.54 -8.94 -9.16
C CYS A 40 14.63 -8.38 -8.05
N ILE A 41 13.35 -8.69 -8.16
CA ILE A 41 12.36 -8.53 -7.07
C ILE A 41 11.76 -9.91 -6.82
N VAL A 42 11.75 -10.36 -5.56
CA VAL A 42 10.94 -11.49 -5.13
C VAL A 42 9.63 -10.95 -4.57
N MET A 43 8.52 -11.34 -5.14
CA MET A 43 7.19 -10.90 -4.71
C MET A 43 6.95 -11.31 -3.25
N PRO A 44 6.45 -10.43 -2.37
CA PRO A 44 5.88 -10.86 -1.11
C PRO A 44 4.81 -11.93 -1.35
N PRO A 45 5.06 -13.20 -0.96
CA PRO A 45 4.18 -14.28 -1.36
C PRO A 45 2.82 -14.16 -0.66
N PRO A 46 1.72 -13.95 -1.38
CA PRO A 46 0.42 -13.85 -0.73
C PRO A 46 0.05 -15.15 0.00
N ASN A 47 -0.55 -14.99 1.18
CA ASN A 47 -1.06 -16.09 1.97
C ASN A 47 -2.24 -16.79 1.26
N ILE A 48 -2.24 -18.12 1.20
CA ILE A 48 -3.35 -18.91 0.61
C ILE A 48 -4.63 -18.92 1.46
N THR A 49 -4.89 -17.84 2.19
CA THR A 49 -6.05 -17.72 3.11
C THR A 49 -7.29 -17.10 2.47
N GLY A 50 -7.20 -16.68 1.22
CA GLY A 50 -8.32 -16.07 0.49
C GLY A 50 -7.88 -15.24 -0.71
N GLN A 51 -8.77 -14.36 -1.17
CA GLN A 51 -8.54 -13.46 -2.30
C GLN A 51 -7.57 -12.33 -1.95
N LEU A 52 -6.88 -11.79 -2.98
CA LEU A 52 -6.13 -10.55 -2.88
C LEU A 52 -7.07 -9.37 -2.54
N HIS A 53 -6.54 -8.37 -1.90
CA HIS A 53 -7.23 -7.12 -1.57
C HIS A 53 -6.44 -5.91 -2.11
N MET A 54 -6.98 -4.69 -1.95
CA MET A 54 -6.35 -3.47 -2.48
C MET A 54 -4.91 -3.24 -2.00
N GLY A 55 -4.54 -3.70 -0.80
CA GLY A 55 -3.15 -3.64 -0.32
C GLY A 55 -2.20 -4.46 -1.20
N HIS A 56 -2.60 -5.67 -1.60
CA HIS A 56 -1.82 -6.48 -2.54
C HIS A 56 -1.76 -5.83 -3.93
N ALA A 57 -2.87 -5.26 -4.42
CA ALA A 57 -2.87 -4.57 -5.71
C ALA A 57 -1.92 -3.36 -5.73
N LEU A 58 -1.82 -2.61 -4.62
CA LEU A 58 -0.82 -1.54 -4.47
C LEU A 58 0.60 -2.11 -4.50
N ASP A 59 0.89 -3.08 -3.63
CA ASP A 59 2.21 -3.70 -3.50
C ASP A 59 2.71 -4.26 -4.84
N GLN A 60 1.87 -5.02 -5.54
CA GLN A 60 2.17 -5.60 -6.85
C GLN A 60 2.34 -4.51 -7.93
N THR A 61 1.50 -3.48 -7.94
CA THR A 61 1.63 -2.37 -8.89
C THR A 61 2.97 -1.64 -8.75
N LEU A 62 3.43 -1.40 -7.52
CA LEU A 62 4.72 -0.75 -7.25
C LEU A 62 5.89 -1.59 -7.77
N GLN A 63 5.86 -2.91 -7.54
CA GLN A 63 6.87 -3.84 -8.04
C GLN A 63 6.89 -3.91 -9.56
N ASP A 64 5.71 -4.03 -10.19
CA ASP A 64 5.58 -4.14 -11.63
C ASP A 64 6.08 -2.89 -12.38
N ILE A 65 5.83 -1.70 -11.82
CA ILE A 65 6.38 -0.45 -12.36
C ILE A 65 7.91 -0.49 -12.43
N LEU A 66 8.56 -0.92 -11.34
CA LEU A 66 10.02 -1.03 -11.28
C LEU A 66 10.56 -2.08 -12.24
N ILE A 67 9.92 -3.23 -12.32
CA ILE A 67 10.30 -4.33 -13.21
C ILE A 67 10.16 -3.93 -14.68
N ARG A 68 9.01 -3.35 -15.08
CA ARG A 68 8.80 -2.89 -16.47
C ARG A 68 9.78 -1.82 -16.86
N TRP A 69 9.99 -0.84 -16.00
CA TRP A 69 10.97 0.23 -16.23
C TRP A 69 12.39 -0.32 -16.43
N ARG A 70 12.86 -1.23 -15.53
CA ARG A 70 14.21 -1.81 -15.65
C ARG A 70 14.34 -2.75 -16.87
N ARG A 71 13.27 -3.48 -17.22
CA ARG A 71 13.24 -4.26 -18.46
C ARG A 71 13.43 -3.38 -19.68
N MET A 72 12.73 -2.26 -19.77
CA MET A 72 12.89 -1.29 -20.85
C MET A 72 14.28 -0.61 -20.84
N GLN A 73 14.97 -0.54 -19.70
CA GLN A 73 16.36 -0.10 -19.62
C GLN A 73 17.37 -1.19 -20.04
N GLY A 74 16.93 -2.37 -20.44
CA GLY A 74 17.79 -3.46 -20.91
C GLY A 74 18.37 -4.34 -19.81
N TYR A 75 17.88 -4.26 -18.56
CA TYR A 75 18.27 -5.20 -17.50
C TYR A 75 17.70 -6.59 -17.76
N SER A 76 18.35 -7.64 -17.24
CA SER A 76 17.68 -8.91 -17.02
C SER A 76 16.81 -8.77 -15.76
N ALA A 77 15.54 -8.44 -15.97
CA ALA A 77 14.62 -8.05 -14.91
C ALA A 77 13.74 -9.25 -14.50
N LEU A 78 14.07 -9.86 -13.37
CA LEU A 78 13.33 -10.97 -12.77
C LEU A 78 12.34 -10.46 -11.72
N TRP A 79 11.06 -10.68 -11.97
CA TRP A 79 10.05 -10.63 -10.92
C TRP A 79 9.55 -12.04 -10.61
N LEU A 80 9.99 -12.57 -9.46
CA LEU A 80 9.73 -13.94 -9.06
C LEU A 80 8.43 -14.00 -8.24
N PRO A 81 7.36 -14.66 -8.76
CA PRO A 81 6.10 -14.82 -8.06
C PRO A 81 6.09 -16.03 -7.14
N GLY A 82 5.15 -16.04 -6.20
CA GLY A 82 4.86 -17.23 -5.40
C GLY A 82 3.77 -17.00 -4.37
N SER A 83 3.56 -18.01 -3.51
CA SER A 83 2.55 -17.98 -2.45
C SER A 83 3.08 -18.58 -1.16
N ASP A 84 2.55 -18.11 -0.02
CA ASP A 84 2.91 -18.59 1.32
C ASP A 84 1.86 -19.55 1.87
N HIS A 85 2.33 -20.63 2.48
CA HIS A 85 1.48 -21.62 3.15
C HIS A 85 0.77 -21.07 4.40
N ALA A 86 1.34 -20.02 5.02
CA ALA A 86 0.76 -19.26 6.11
C ALA A 86 0.23 -20.10 7.29
N SER A 87 1.03 -21.06 7.73
CA SER A 87 0.81 -22.01 8.86
C SER A 87 -0.51 -21.86 9.64
N ILE A 88 -0.52 -21.03 10.69
CA ILE A 88 -1.68 -20.81 11.58
C ILE A 88 -2.90 -20.35 10.80
N ALA A 89 -2.70 -19.35 9.92
CA ALA A 89 -3.82 -18.70 9.24
C ALA A 89 -4.56 -19.65 8.29
N THR A 90 -3.82 -20.48 7.57
CA THR A 90 -4.40 -21.49 6.66
C THR A 90 -5.04 -22.61 7.46
N GLU A 91 -4.37 -23.12 8.50
CA GLU A 91 -4.92 -24.19 9.35
C GLU A 91 -6.25 -23.80 9.97
N VAL A 92 -6.37 -22.57 10.51
CA VAL A 92 -7.61 -22.04 11.06
C VAL A 92 -8.70 -21.96 9.99
N LYS A 93 -8.38 -21.48 8.77
CA LYS A 93 -9.36 -21.39 7.67
C LYS A 93 -9.85 -22.75 7.22
N VAL A 94 -8.94 -23.72 7.03
CA VAL A 94 -9.28 -25.07 6.61
C VAL A 94 -10.12 -25.78 7.68
N ASN A 95 -9.79 -25.60 8.98
CA ASN A 95 -10.54 -26.19 10.08
C ASN A 95 -11.93 -25.57 10.23
N ASN A 96 -12.07 -24.24 10.06
CA ASN A 96 -13.37 -23.59 10.07
C ASN A 96 -14.26 -24.04 8.91
N ALA A 97 -13.71 -24.16 7.69
CA ALA A 97 -14.44 -24.73 6.56
C ALA A 97 -14.86 -26.18 6.81
N LEU A 98 -14.01 -27.00 7.46
CA LEU A 98 -14.35 -28.35 7.86
C LEU A 98 -15.52 -28.37 8.85
N ARG A 99 -15.50 -27.48 9.85
CA ARG A 99 -16.59 -27.37 10.87
C ARG A 99 -17.91 -26.93 10.23
N GLU A 100 -17.87 -25.94 9.34
CA GLU A 100 -19.06 -25.46 8.62
C GLU A 100 -19.68 -26.55 7.73
N GLU A 101 -18.88 -27.34 7.04
CA GLU A 101 -19.34 -28.37 6.12
C GLU A 101 -19.80 -29.66 6.80
N THR A 102 -19.14 -30.06 7.88
CA THR A 102 -19.31 -31.40 8.46
C THR A 102 -19.68 -31.42 9.94
N GLY A 103 -19.57 -30.28 10.63
CA GLY A 103 -19.70 -30.20 12.09
C GLY A 103 -18.56 -30.84 12.88
N LYS A 104 -17.47 -31.27 12.19
CA LYS A 104 -16.27 -31.90 12.77
C LYS A 104 -15.09 -30.95 12.75
N ASP A 105 -14.11 -31.17 13.62
CA ASP A 105 -12.84 -30.47 13.58
C ASP A 105 -11.67 -31.38 13.15
N LYS A 106 -10.46 -30.80 13.06
CA LYS A 106 -9.27 -31.53 12.60
C LYS A 106 -8.97 -32.77 13.46
N LYS A 107 -9.25 -32.74 14.79
CA LYS A 107 -8.98 -33.87 15.70
C LYS A 107 -9.90 -35.05 15.41
N ASP A 108 -11.12 -34.79 14.95
CA ASP A 108 -12.11 -35.84 14.63
C ASP A 108 -11.74 -36.61 13.34
N ILE A 109 -11.02 -35.96 12.39
CA ILE A 109 -10.66 -36.59 11.11
C ILE A 109 -9.23 -37.11 11.06
N GLY A 110 -8.36 -36.67 11.99
CA GLY A 110 -6.95 -37.02 12.05
C GLY A 110 -6.05 -36.25 11.10
N ARG A 111 -4.73 -36.31 11.38
CA ARG A 111 -3.71 -35.49 10.71
C ARG A 111 -3.65 -35.69 9.20
N GLU A 112 -3.63 -36.93 8.71
CA GLU A 112 -3.50 -37.26 7.29
C GLU A 112 -4.67 -36.68 6.47
N ALA A 113 -5.91 -36.95 6.91
CA ALA A 113 -7.10 -36.46 6.22
C ALA A 113 -7.18 -34.91 6.23
N PHE A 114 -6.73 -34.29 7.32
CA PHE A 114 -6.67 -32.83 7.40
C PHE A 114 -5.61 -32.25 6.43
N LEU A 115 -4.43 -32.85 6.36
CA LEU A 115 -3.37 -32.41 5.43
C LEU A 115 -3.79 -32.55 3.95
N GLU A 116 -4.47 -33.66 3.58
CA GLU A 116 -5.03 -33.81 2.24
C GLU A 116 -6.01 -32.66 1.91
N ARG A 117 -6.82 -32.26 2.89
CA ARG A 117 -7.75 -31.14 2.72
C ARG A 117 -7.01 -29.80 2.58
N ALA A 118 -5.95 -29.59 3.36
CA ALA A 118 -5.13 -28.39 3.29
C ALA A 118 -4.40 -28.26 1.92
N TRP A 119 -3.93 -29.37 1.36
CA TRP A 119 -3.34 -29.37 0.02
C TRP A 119 -4.37 -29.04 -1.08
N LYS A 120 -5.61 -29.56 -1.00
CA LYS A 120 -6.71 -29.18 -1.92
C LYS A 120 -7.04 -27.69 -1.81
N TRP A 121 -7.05 -27.18 -0.58
CA TRP A 121 -7.23 -25.75 -0.32
C TRP A 121 -6.14 -24.91 -1.01
N LYS A 122 -4.88 -25.31 -0.91
CA LYS A 122 -3.75 -24.67 -1.60
C LYS A 122 -3.93 -24.64 -3.11
N GLU A 123 -4.38 -25.74 -3.72
CA GLU A 123 -4.61 -25.79 -5.19
C GLU A 123 -5.70 -24.80 -5.61
N GLU A 124 -6.78 -24.72 -4.87
CA GLU A 124 -7.91 -23.84 -5.17
C GLU A 124 -7.54 -22.37 -5.02
N TYR A 125 -7.03 -21.97 -3.85
CA TYR A 125 -6.76 -20.56 -3.54
C TYR A 125 -5.47 -20.03 -4.17
N GLY A 126 -4.45 -20.85 -4.32
CA GLY A 126 -3.23 -20.49 -5.07
C GLY A 126 -3.55 -20.16 -6.52
N GLY A 127 -4.29 -21.01 -7.21
CA GLY A 127 -4.71 -20.76 -8.60
C GLY A 127 -5.60 -19.50 -8.76
N ARG A 128 -6.38 -19.16 -7.75
CA ARG A 128 -7.18 -17.94 -7.75
C ARG A 128 -6.31 -16.67 -7.60
N ILE A 129 -5.34 -16.70 -6.70
CA ILE A 129 -4.37 -15.60 -6.51
C ILE A 129 -3.63 -15.31 -7.81
N THR A 130 -3.08 -16.35 -8.46
CA THR A 130 -2.36 -16.21 -9.73
C THR A 130 -3.23 -15.60 -10.83
N LYS A 131 -4.53 -15.94 -10.90
CA LYS A 131 -5.47 -15.30 -11.84
C LYS A 131 -5.70 -13.84 -11.54
N GLN A 132 -5.77 -13.46 -10.24
CA GLN A 132 -5.93 -12.05 -9.85
C GLN A 132 -4.70 -11.21 -10.23
N CYS A 133 -3.49 -11.75 -10.03
CA CYS A 133 -2.24 -11.10 -10.45
C CYS A 133 -2.22 -10.87 -11.97
N ARG A 134 -2.59 -11.88 -12.78
CA ARG A 134 -2.68 -11.74 -14.23
C ARG A 134 -3.67 -10.66 -14.67
N LYS A 135 -4.81 -10.59 -14.02
CA LYS A 135 -5.82 -9.55 -14.31
C LYS A 135 -5.36 -8.14 -13.93
N LEU A 136 -4.50 -8.00 -12.91
CA LEU A 136 -3.88 -6.73 -12.56
C LEU A 136 -2.79 -6.31 -13.55
N GLY A 137 -2.28 -7.25 -14.35
CA GLY A 137 -1.23 -7.02 -15.33
C GLY A 137 0.18 -7.26 -14.82
N ASP A 138 0.34 -8.08 -13.78
CA ASP A 138 1.63 -8.37 -13.18
C ASP A 138 2.56 -9.09 -14.17
N SER A 139 3.72 -8.50 -14.46
CA SER A 139 4.68 -9.04 -15.44
C SER A 139 5.71 -9.99 -14.80
N CYS A 140 5.20 -10.97 -14.04
CA CYS A 140 6.00 -11.99 -13.36
C CYS A 140 6.56 -13.05 -14.30
N ASP A 141 7.74 -13.59 -14.01
CA ASP A 141 8.23 -14.81 -14.64
C ASP A 141 7.51 -16.05 -14.06
N TRP A 142 6.33 -16.35 -14.60
CA TRP A 142 5.46 -17.43 -14.12
C TRP A 142 6.08 -18.82 -14.23
N ARG A 143 7.13 -19.01 -15.05
CA ARG A 143 7.90 -20.28 -15.10
C ARG A 143 8.61 -20.57 -13.78
N ARG A 144 8.88 -19.52 -13.00
CA ARG A 144 9.57 -19.57 -11.71
C ARG A 144 8.62 -19.37 -10.52
N GLU A 145 7.32 -19.58 -10.70
CA GLU A 145 6.36 -19.52 -9.58
C GLU A 145 6.74 -20.52 -8.49
N ARG A 146 6.78 -20.05 -7.23
CA ARG A 146 7.20 -20.85 -6.08
C ARG A 146 6.11 -20.90 -5.01
N PHE A 147 6.20 -21.93 -4.18
CA PHE A 147 5.40 -22.09 -2.98
C PHE A 147 6.32 -22.35 -1.79
N THR A 148 6.09 -21.69 -0.66
CA THR A 148 7.00 -21.80 0.51
C THR A 148 7.17 -23.22 1.04
N MET A 149 6.25 -24.15 0.73
CA MET A 149 6.35 -25.57 1.06
C MET A 149 6.66 -26.47 -0.16
N ASP A 150 7.13 -25.93 -1.28
CA ASP A 150 7.62 -26.77 -2.37
C ASP A 150 8.91 -27.52 -1.97
N GLU A 151 9.31 -28.51 -2.75
CA GLU A 151 10.46 -29.36 -2.44
C GLU A 151 11.74 -28.56 -2.23
N GLY A 152 12.02 -27.56 -3.09
CA GLY A 152 13.22 -26.73 -3.00
C GLY A 152 13.23 -25.84 -1.74
N CYS A 153 12.12 -25.19 -1.47
CA CYS A 153 11.96 -24.36 -0.26
C CYS A 153 11.99 -25.21 1.00
N ASN A 154 11.40 -26.42 1.00
CA ASN A 154 11.46 -27.32 2.14
C ASN A 154 12.90 -27.82 2.40
N LYS A 155 13.68 -28.12 1.34
CA LYS A 155 15.11 -28.44 1.44
C LYS A 155 15.89 -27.28 2.08
N ALA A 156 15.62 -26.05 1.66
CA ALA A 156 16.25 -24.85 2.21
C ALA A 156 15.95 -24.67 3.71
N VAL A 157 14.70 -24.81 4.10
CA VAL A 157 14.25 -24.70 5.49
C VAL A 157 14.96 -25.74 6.37
N THR A 158 14.99 -26.99 5.92
CA THR A 158 15.67 -28.10 6.62
C THR A 158 17.16 -27.82 6.76
N GLU A 159 17.80 -27.34 5.70
CA GLU A 159 19.25 -27.03 5.71
C GLU A 159 19.58 -25.89 6.68
N LEU A 160 18.81 -24.78 6.67
CA LEU A 160 19.06 -23.69 7.60
C LEU A 160 18.86 -24.12 9.06
N PHE A 161 17.79 -24.88 9.34
CA PHE A 161 17.56 -25.40 10.70
C PHE A 161 18.76 -26.22 11.20
N ILE A 162 19.26 -27.14 10.39
CA ILE A 162 20.41 -28.00 10.75
C ILE A 162 21.67 -27.15 10.97
N ARG A 163 21.98 -26.21 10.08
CA ARG A 163 23.16 -25.33 10.22
C ARG A 163 23.13 -24.51 11.51
N LEU A 164 21.96 -23.94 11.84
CA LEU A 164 21.81 -23.17 13.08
C LEU A 164 21.85 -24.05 14.31
N TYR A 165 21.33 -25.28 14.24
CA TYR A 165 21.43 -26.25 15.32
C TYR A 165 22.87 -26.68 15.56
N ASP A 166 23.63 -27.04 14.53
CA ASP A 166 25.02 -27.43 14.61
C ASP A 166 25.91 -26.31 15.18
N LYS A 167 25.57 -25.05 14.93
CA LYS A 167 26.20 -23.87 15.54
C LYS A 167 25.75 -23.60 16.98
N GLY A 168 24.80 -24.36 17.52
CA GLY A 168 24.22 -24.13 18.85
C GLY A 168 23.34 -22.87 18.95
N MET A 169 22.91 -22.34 17.81
CA MET A 169 21.99 -21.20 17.75
C MET A 169 20.51 -21.64 17.87
N ILE A 170 20.16 -22.85 17.42
CA ILE A 170 18.87 -23.46 17.69
C ILE A 170 19.00 -24.40 18.89
N TYR A 171 18.08 -24.31 19.82
CA TYR A 171 17.99 -25.17 21.00
C TYR A 171 16.55 -25.45 21.37
N LYS A 172 16.31 -26.58 22.08
CA LYS A 172 15.02 -26.90 22.73
C LYS A 172 15.14 -26.54 24.21
N GLY A 173 14.13 -25.85 24.72
CA GLY A 173 14.10 -25.41 26.11
C GLY A 173 12.73 -25.20 26.67
N ASN A 174 12.62 -25.38 27.98
CA ASN A 174 11.38 -25.10 28.73
C ASN A 174 11.38 -23.63 29.13
N ARG A 175 10.52 -22.83 28.49
CA ARG A 175 10.41 -21.37 28.71
C ARG A 175 8.97 -20.93 28.74
N LEU A 176 8.74 -19.77 29.33
CA LEU A 176 7.44 -19.09 29.25
C LEU A 176 7.27 -18.53 27.83
N VAL A 177 6.19 -18.95 27.16
CA VAL A 177 5.85 -18.52 25.79
C VAL A 177 4.47 -17.89 25.77
N ASN A 178 4.20 -17.07 24.79
CA ASN A 178 2.87 -16.59 24.48
C ASN A 178 2.07 -17.76 23.88
N TRP A 179 0.98 -18.14 24.51
CA TRP A 179 0.13 -19.25 24.08
C TRP A 179 -1.25 -18.75 23.68
N CYS A 180 -1.74 -19.16 22.52
CA CYS A 180 -3.11 -18.93 22.12
C CYS A 180 -3.99 -20.13 22.47
N PRO A 181 -4.93 -19.99 23.44
CA PRO A 181 -5.76 -21.11 23.86
C PRO A 181 -6.82 -21.54 22.83
N ASP A 182 -7.16 -20.65 21.89
CA ASP A 182 -8.11 -20.94 20.81
C ASP A 182 -7.43 -21.63 19.62
N CYS A 183 -6.27 -21.10 19.19
CA CYS A 183 -5.47 -21.72 18.13
C CYS A 183 -4.67 -22.93 18.62
N MET A 184 -4.56 -23.14 19.93
CA MET A 184 -3.84 -24.23 20.58
C MET A 184 -2.37 -24.30 20.19
N THR A 185 -1.69 -23.15 20.11
CA THR A 185 -0.29 -23.06 19.68
C THR A 185 0.43 -21.89 20.34
N SER A 186 1.76 -22.01 20.42
CA SER A 186 2.67 -20.92 20.80
C SER A 186 2.67 -19.82 19.73
N LEU A 187 2.97 -18.60 20.17
CA LEU A 187 3.13 -17.41 19.35
C LEU A 187 4.49 -16.78 19.67
N SER A 188 5.12 -16.15 18.68
CA SER A 188 6.25 -15.26 18.91
C SER A 188 5.76 -13.88 19.42
N ASP A 189 6.66 -13.09 20.02
CA ASP A 189 6.29 -11.76 20.55
C ASP A 189 5.72 -10.84 19.47
N ALA A 190 6.24 -10.93 18.24
CA ALA A 190 5.73 -10.18 17.12
C ALA A 190 4.28 -10.52 16.71
N GLU A 191 3.80 -11.73 17.07
CA GLU A 191 2.45 -12.21 16.74
C GLU A 191 1.40 -11.86 17.81
N VAL A 192 1.80 -11.07 18.82
CA VAL A 192 0.91 -10.58 19.88
C VAL A 192 0.58 -9.12 19.64
N GLU A 193 -0.69 -8.83 19.43
CA GLU A 193 -1.21 -7.46 19.33
C GLU A 193 -1.76 -7.01 20.68
N HIS A 194 -1.42 -5.79 21.11
CA HIS A 194 -1.93 -5.26 22.36
C HIS A 194 -3.10 -4.32 22.08
N GLU A 195 -4.22 -4.60 22.74
CA GLU A 195 -5.42 -3.77 22.67
C GLU A 195 -5.79 -3.27 24.07
N ASP A 196 -6.13 -1.98 24.14
CA ASP A 196 -6.59 -1.39 25.39
C ASP A 196 -8.03 -1.82 25.70
N GLU A 197 -8.21 -2.52 26.82
CA GLU A 197 -9.53 -2.96 27.30
C GLU A 197 -9.90 -2.33 28.63
N HIS A 198 -11.20 -2.11 28.84
CA HIS A 198 -11.71 -1.74 30.15
C HIS A 198 -11.57 -2.92 31.11
N GLY A 199 -10.66 -2.78 32.05
CA GLY A 199 -10.35 -3.80 33.05
C GLY A 199 -10.57 -3.30 34.47
N LYS A 200 -10.19 -4.14 35.43
CA LYS A 200 -10.27 -3.83 36.85
C LYS A 200 -9.01 -4.28 37.55
N TYR A 201 -8.62 -3.57 38.62
CA TYR A 201 -7.77 -4.11 39.65
C TYR A 201 -8.65 -4.51 40.82
N TRP A 202 -8.43 -5.76 41.28
CA TRP A 202 -9.00 -6.28 42.49
C TRP A 202 -7.92 -6.31 43.54
N TYR A 203 -8.22 -5.77 44.76
CA TYR A 203 -7.32 -5.70 45.87
C TYR A 203 -7.71 -6.77 46.85
N PHE A 204 -6.83 -7.77 47.07
CA PHE A 204 -7.10 -8.90 47.97
C PHE A 204 -6.10 -8.89 49.13
N ARG A 205 -6.61 -9.19 50.34
CA ARG A 205 -5.79 -9.32 51.55
C ARG A 205 -5.37 -10.77 51.74
N TYR A 206 -4.07 -10.99 51.87
CA TYR A 206 -3.46 -12.26 52.25
C TYR A 206 -3.13 -12.20 53.74
N PRO A 207 -3.79 -12.99 54.60
CA PRO A 207 -3.57 -12.98 56.05
C PRO A 207 -2.16 -13.43 56.39
N ALA A 208 -1.54 -12.81 57.41
CA ALA A 208 -0.28 -13.29 57.96
C ALA A 208 -0.51 -14.62 58.73
N LYS A 209 0.39 -15.59 58.56
CA LYS A 209 0.33 -16.89 59.29
C LYS A 209 0.41 -16.71 60.79
N ASP A 210 1.15 -15.70 61.28
CA ASP A 210 1.34 -15.40 62.67
C ASP A 210 0.19 -14.60 63.33
N GLY A 211 -0.89 -14.31 62.60
CA GLY A 211 -2.05 -13.57 63.04
C GLY A 211 -1.88 -12.05 62.95
N GLY A 212 -0.83 -11.53 62.28
CA GLY A 212 -0.66 -10.13 62.00
C GLY A 212 -1.59 -9.56 60.92
N GLU A 213 -1.40 -8.29 60.52
CA GLU A 213 -2.28 -7.60 59.58
C GLU A 213 -2.34 -8.25 58.16
N GLY A 214 -1.31 -9.04 57.81
CA GLY A 214 -1.18 -9.59 56.48
C GLY A 214 -0.75 -8.57 55.43
N ILE A 215 -0.89 -8.93 54.13
CA ILE A 215 -0.49 -8.08 53.03
C ILE A 215 -1.61 -7.96 52.00
N THR A 216 -1.80 -6.74 51.42
CA THR A 216 -2.79 -6.57 50.38
C THR A 216 -2.09 -6.44 49.02
N VAL A 217 -2.52 -7.19 48.02
CA VAL A 217 -2.03 -7.15 46.68
C VAL A 217 -3.12 -6.70 45.71
N ALA A 218 -2.72 -6.04 44.62
CA ALA A 218 -3.63 -5.67 43.52
C ALA A 218 -3.32 -6.58 42.31
N THR A 219 -4.35 -7.11 41.68
CA THR A 219 -4.20 -7.92 40.46
C THR A 219 -5.30 -7.63 39.46
N SER A 220 -4.96 -7.63 38.18
CA SER A 220 -5.91 -7.61 37.08
C SER A 220 -6.40 -9.02 36.68
N ARG A 221 -5.76 -10.07 37.24
CA ARG A 221 -5.99 -11.47 36.86
C ARG A 221 -6.22 -12.34 38.09
N PRO A 222 -7.38 -12.21 38.79
CA PRO A 222 -7.69 -13.01 40.00
C PRO A 222 -7.64 -14.50 39.75
N GLU A 223 -8.00 -14.96 38.56
CA GLU A 223 -8.01 -16.37 38.16
C GLU A 223 -6.64 -17.05 38.21
N THR A 224 -5.54 -16.28 38.20
CA THR A 224 -4.20 -16.85 38.32
C THR A 224 -3.74 -17.04 39.75
N MET A 225 -4.48 -16.55 40.76
CA MET A 225 -4.13 -16.71 42.21
C MET A 225 -3.94 -18.16 42.62
N PHE A 226 -4.60 -19.09 41.97
CA PHE A 226 -4.38 -20.53 42.22
C PHE A 226 -2.93 -20.99 42.02
N GLY A 227 -2.16 -20.28 41.17
CA GLY A 227 -0.76 -20.51 40.91
C GLY A 227 0.22 -19.62 41.71
N ASP A 228 -0.27 -18.82 42.69
CA ASP A 228 0.60 -17.94 43.46
C ASP A 228 1.57 -18.71 44.33
N VAL A 229 2.87 -18.39 44.29
CA VAL A 229 3.93 -19.09 45.05
C VAL A 229 4.68 -18.16 46.02
N ALA A 230 4.56 -16.85 45.87
CA ALA A 230 5.14 -15.85 46.76
C ALA A 230 4.42 -14.51 46.64
N ILE A 231 4.69 -13.60 47.59
CA ILE A 231 4.43 -12.16 47.42
C ILE A 231 5.79 -11.47 47.44
N ALA A 232 6.07 -10.66 46.41
CA ALA A 232 7.28 -9.85 46.32
C ALA A 232 6.99 -8.41 46.79
N VAL A 233 7.96 -7.81 47.48
CA VAL A 233 7.96 -6.41 47.92
C VAL A 233 9.34 -5.80 47.64
N SER A 234 9.39 -4.49 47.38
CA SER A 234 10.68 -3.82 47.23
C SER A 234 11.47 -3.83 48.52
N PRO A 235 12.79 -4.12 48.49
CA PRO A 235 13.67 -4.00 49.65
C PRO A 235 13.75 -2.58 50.22
N GLU A 236 13.40 -1.57 49.42
CA GLU A 236 13.41 -0.17 49.80
C GLU A 236 12.06 0.30 50.42
N ASP A 237 11.02 -0.54 50.38
CA ASP A 237 9.69 -0.18 50.89
C ASP A 237 9.58 -0.48 52.38
N ASP A 238 9.65 0.62 53.19
CA ASP A 238 9.57 0.55 54.64
C ASP A 238 8.27 -0.07 55.17
N ARG A 239 7.19 -0.06 54.38
CA ARG A 239 5.87 -0.61 54.77
C ARG A 239 5.91 -2.12 54.97
N TYR A 240 6.80 -2.83 54.29
CA TYR A 240 6.82 -4.29 54.23
C TYR A 240 8.12 -4.93 54.78
N LYS A 241 9.09 -4.16 55.21
CA LYS A 241 10.40 -4.65 55.73
C LYS A 241 10.26 -5.73 56.80
N ASP A 242 9.31 -5.57 57.69
CA ASP A 242 9.06 -6.51 58.79
C ASP A 242 8.30 -7.77 58.34
N LEU A 243 7.80 -7.84 57.11
CA LEU A 243 7.11 -8.98 56.51
C LEU A 243 8.01 -9.84 55.65
N VAL A 244 9.15 -9.32 55.20
CA VAL A 244 10.13 -10.09 54.40
C VAL A 244 10.63 -11.31 55.20
N GLY A 245 10.57 -12.46 54.54
CA GLY A 245 10.92 -13.76 55.15
C GLY A 245 9.81 -14.40 56.01
N LYS A 246 8.69 -13.68 56.20
CA LYS A 246 7.47 -14.27 56.85
C LYS A 246 6.61 -14.99 55.84
N THR A 247 5.59 -15.69 56.33
CA THR A 247 4.63 -16.46 55.55
C THR A 247 3.28 -15.82 55.63
N VAL A 248 2.59 -15.71 54.49
CA VAL A 248 1.20 -15.33 54.37
C VAL A 248 0.39 -16.50 53.83
N ILE A 249 -0.91 -16.43 54.04
CA ILE A 249 -1.86 -17.50 53.66
C ILE A 249 -2.60 -17.05 52.38
N LEU A 250 -2.54 -17.83 51.33
CA LEU A 250 -3.37 -17.63 50.13
C LEU A 250 -4.84 -17.82 50.53
N PRO A 251 -5.68 -16.79 50.37
CA PRO A 251 -7.09 -16.82 50.83
C PRO A 251 -7.84 -18.02 50.31
N ILE A 252 -8.78 -18.55 51.13
CA ILE A 252 -9.65 -19.69 50.87
C ILE A 252 -8.89 -21.01 50.64
N LEU A 253 -7.78 -21.00 49.85
CA LEU A 253 -6.98 -22.19 49.56
C LEU A 253 -6.10 -22.63 50.73
N ASN A 254 -5.90 -21.74 51.70
CA ASN A 254 -5.10 -21.99 52.92
C ASN A 254 -3.66 -22.47 52.63
N ARG A 255 -3.11 -22.13 51.44
CA ARG A 255 -1.74 -22.45 51.08
C ARG A 255 -0.78 -21.37 51.64
N GLU A 256 0.29 -21.83 52.26
CA GLU A 256 1.33 -20.98 52.82
C GLU A 256 2.29 -20.52 51.69
N ILE A 257 2.53 -19.24 51.58
CA ILE A 257 3.46 -18.66 50.64
C ILE A 257 4.38 -17.64 51.32
N PRO A 258 5.67 -17.52 50.93
CA PRO A 258 6.63 -16.59 51.52
C PRO A 258 6.42 -15.16 51.00
N VAL A 259 6.79 -14.18 51.83
CA VAL A 259 7.02 -12.79 51.38
C VAL A 259 8.53 -12.65 51.12
N ILE A 260 8.87 -12.27 49.89
CA ILE A 260 10.26 -12.13 49.41
C ILE A 260 10.57 -10.66 49.08
N ALA A 261 11.86 -10.29 49.17
CA ALA A 261 12.34 -8.99 48.75
C ALA A 261 12.92 -9.10 47.34
N ASP A 262 12.44 -8.29 46.39
CA ASP A 262 12.91 -8.21 45.02
C ASP A 262 12.82 -6.79 44.51
N GLU A 263 13.68 -6.39 43.56
CA GLU A 263 13.67 -5.05 42.95
C GLU A 263 12.51 -4.85 41.96
N TYR A 264 11.79 -5.91 41.57
CA TYR A 264 10.70 -5.87 40.60
C TYR A 264 9.48 -5.06 41.05
N PRO A 265 8.97 -5.18 42.30
CA PRO A 265 7.82 -4.40 42.75
C PRO A 265 8.17 -2.90 42.87
N ASP A 266 7.35 -2.05 42.24
CA ASP A 266 7.44 -0.61 42.35
C ASP A 266 6.63 -0.13 43.56
N PRO A 267 7.28 0.48 44.58
CA PRO A 267 6.60 0.95 45.80
C PRO A 267 5.47 1.95 45.56
N ASP A 268 5.52 2.68 44.45
CA ASP A 268 4.54 3.72 44.10
C ASP A 268 3.37 3.22 43.27
N LYS A 269 3.40 1.95 42.83
CA LYS A 269 2.33 1.32 42.05
C LYS A 269 1.47 0.36 42.88
N GLY A 270 0.15 0.51 42.76
CA GLY A 270 -0.81 -0.34 43.42
C GLY A 270 -0.67 -0.29 44.96
N THR A 271 -0.30 -1.42 45.56
CA THR A 271 0.00 -1.52 46.98
C THR A 271 1.51 -1.53 47.26
N GLY A 272 2.38 -1.57 46.25
CA GLY A 272 3.81 -1.83 46.38
C GLY A 272 4.15 -3.33 46.62
N ALA A 273 3.14 -4.17 46.76
CA ALA A 273 3.30 -5.63 46.89
C ALA A 273 2.68 -6.33 45.69
N VAL A 274 3.41 -7.29 45.14
CA VAL A 274 3.03 -8.04 43.93
C VAL A 274 2.95 -9.53 44.23
N LYS A 275 1.84 -10.18 43.86
CA LYS A 275 1.74 -11.64 43.89
C LYS A 275 2.63 -12.20 42.80
N ILE A 276 3.33 -13.28 43.07
CA ILE A 276 4.24 -13.93 42.12
C ILE A 276 3.65 -15.24 41.65
N THR A 277 3.35 -15.30 40.34
CA THR A 277 2.74 -16.44 39.66
C THR A 277 3.58 -16.80 38.42
N PRO A 278 4.72 -17.47 38.60
CA PRO A 278 5.73 -17.65 37.56
C PRO A 278 5.25 -18.35 36.28
N ALA A 279 4.18 -19.14 36.35
CA ALA A 279 3.61 -19.82 35.20
C ALA A 279 2.72 -18.92 34.31
N HIS A 280 2.31 -17.73 34.77
CA HIS A 280 1.28 -16.92 34.14
C HIS A 280 1.65 -15.45 33.89
N ASP A 281 2.89 -15.07 34.21
CA ASP A 281 3.44 -13.74 33.96
C ASP A 281 4.96 -13.82 33.71
N ALA A 282 5.43 -13.08 32.69
CA ALA A 282 6.84 -13.10 32.27
C ALA A 282 7.79 -12.49 33.35
N ASN A 283 7.36 -11.43 34.03
CA ASN A 283 8.14 -10.80 35.07
C ASN A 283 8.16 -11.68 36.34
N ASP A 284 7.01 -12.26 36.69
CA ASP A 284 6.90 -13.18 37.80
C ASP A 284 7.77 -14.44 37.57
N PHE A 285 7.88 -14.89 36.31
CA PHE A 285 8.79 -16.00 35.94
C PHE A 285 10.24 -15.65 36.24
N LEU A 286 10.69 -14.44 35.89
CA LEU A 286 12.07 -13.99 36.18
C LEU A 286 12.32 -13.85 37.68
N VAL A 287 11.34 -13.34 38.44
CA VAL A 287 11.40 -13.32 39.90
C VAL A 287 11.48 -14.74 40.44
N GLY A 288 10.65 -15.66 39.94
CA GLY A 288 10.67 -17.07 40.31
C GLY A 288 12.01 -17.72 40.10
N GLN A 289 12.68 -17.46 38.97
CA GLN A 289 14.05 -17.96 38.71
C GLN A 289 15.07 -17.41 39.68
N ARG A 290 15.06 -16.08 39.98
CA ARG A 290 16.02 -15.46 40.91
C ARG A 290 15.89 -16.01 42.33
N HIS A 291 14.68 -16.32 42.76
CA HIS A 291 14.37 -16.84 44.10
C HIS A 291 14.17 -18.35 44.17
N ASN A 292 14.39 -19.07 43.07
CA ASN A 292 14.20 -20.52 42.94
C ASN A 292 12.82 -20.97 43.45
N LEU A 293 11.75 -20.24 43.05
CA LEU A 293 10.38 -20.55 43.40
C LEU A 293 9.80 -21.66 42.53
N GLU A 294 8.83 -22.38 43.06
CA GLU A 294 8.07 -23.38 42.30
C GLU A 294 7.26 -22.70 41.15
N ILE A 295 7.13 -23.38 40.02
CA ILE A 295 6.35 -22.91 38.90
C ILE A 295 5.05 -23.73 38.83
N MET A 296 3.93 -23.12 39.24
CA MET A 296 2.62 -23.75 39.33
C MET A 296 1.67 -23.20 38.27
N SER A 297 1.38 -23.96 37.21
CA SER A 297 0.35 -23.62 36.23
C SER A 297 -1.04 -24.01 36.74
N CYS A 298 -1.99 -23.07 36.73
CA CYS A 298 -3.35 -23.30 37.15
C CYS A 298 -4.38 -23.45 36.00
N MET A 299 -3.88 -23.46 34.76
CA MET A 299 -4.74 -23.56 33.57
C MET A 299 -4.28 -24.69 32.66
N ASN A 300 -5.25 -25.27 31.93
CA ASN A 300 -5.04 -26.16 30.80
C ASN A 300 -4.69 -25.39 29.51
N ASP A 301 -4.37 -26.09 28.45
CA ASP A 301 -3.97 -25.52 27.16
C ASP A 301 -5.09 -24.71 26.49
N ASP A 302 -6.36 -25.03 26.76
CA ASP A 302 -7.55 -24.30 26.29
C ASP A 302 -7.96 -23.16 27.22
N ALA A 303 -7.10 -22.82 28.21
CA ALA A 303 -7.36 -21.83 29.27
C ALA A 303 -8.56 -22.13 30.16
N THR A 304 -9.01 -23.38 30.25
CA THR A 304 -9.84 -23.85 31.35
C THR A 304 -8.99 -24.05 32.60
N MET A 305 -9.59 -23.91 33.78
CA MET A 305 -8.89 -24.13 35.06
C MET A 305 -8.58 -25.61 35.26
N ASN A 306 -7.38 -25.93 35.77
CA ASN A 306 -6.95 -27.29 36.09
C ASN A 306 -7.27 -27.68 37.54
N GLU A 307 -6.76 -28.84 37.96
CA GLU A 307 -6.96 -29.40 39.32
C GLU A 307 -6.56 -28.48 40.48
N LEU A 308 -5.60 -27.55 40.29
CA LEU A 308 -5.20 -26.57 41.31
C LEU A 308 -6.31 -25.61 41.70
N ALA A 309 -7.28 -25.41 40.80
CA ALA A 309 -8.42 -24.56 41.03
C ALA A 309 -9.55 -25.25 41.84
N GLY A 310 -9.42 -26.54 42.17
CA GLY A 310 -10.35 -27.32 43.01
C GLY A 310 -11.76 -27.27 42.45
N LYS A 311 -12.72 -26.68 43.18
CA LYS A 311 -14.11 -26.64 42.76
C LYS A 311 -14.39 -25.87 41.44
N TYR A 312 -13.40 -25.12 40.91
CA TYR A 312 -13.48 -24.38 39.68
C TYR A 312 -12.79 -25.10 38.52
N GLU A 313 -12.30 -26.32 38.72
CA GLU A 313 -11.69 -27.15 37.67
C GLU A 313 -12.66 -27.29 36.49
N GLY A 314 -12.10 -27.13 35.27
CA GLY A 314 -12.83 -27.21 34.02
C GLY A 314 -13.63 -25.94 33.64
N MET A 315 -13.69 -24.93 34.50
CA MET A 315 -14.30 -23.65 34.18
C MET A 315 -13.42 -22.84 33.21
N ASP A 316 -14.03 -22.08 32.28
CA ASP A 316 -13.35 -21.02 31.54
C ASP A 316 -12.72 -20.01 32.51
N ARG A 317 -11.53 -19.51 32.18
CA ARG A 317 -10.76 -18.55 33.02
C ARG A 317 -11.58 -17.33 33.44
N TYR A 318 -12.42 -16.77 32.57
CA TYR A 318 -13.21 -15.57 32.87
C TYR A 318 -14.44 -15.88 33.71
N GLU A 319 -15.02 -17.06 33.55
CA GLU A 319 -16.10 -17.54 34.42
C GLU A 319 -15.55 -17.87 35.81
N CYS A 320 -14.41 -18.52 35.87
CA CYS A 320 -13.69 -18.76 37.11
C CYS A 320 -13.34 -17.45 37.82
N ARG A 321 -12.83 -16.45 37.11
CA ARG A 321 -12.54 -15.11 37.68
C ARG A 321 -13.75 -14.52 38.39
N LYS A 322 -14.92 -14.57 37.76
CA LYS A 322 -16.16 -14.03 38.35
C LYS A 322 -16.57 -14.81 39.63
N ALA A 323 -16.54 -16.12 39.56
CA ALA A 323 -16.92 -16.98 40.70
C ALA A 323 -15.91 -16.86 41.86
N TRP A 324 -14.61 -16.82 41.52
CA TRP A 324 -13.52 -16.70 42.49
C TRP A 324 -13.54 -15.35 43.23
N VAL A 325 -13.71 -14.23 42.48
CA VAL A 325 -13.85 -12.88 43.09
C VAL A 325 -15.06 -12.82 44.03
N HIS A 326 -16.20 -13.42 43.65
CA HIS A 326 -17.38 -13.46 44.47
C HIS A 326 -17.11 -14.20 45.79
N ASP A 327 -16.48 -15.37 45.71
CA ASP A 327 -16.19 -16.16 46.92
C ASP A 327 -15.17 -15.47 47.84
N LEU A 328 -14.19 -14.76 47.27
CA LEU A 328 -13.25 -13.94 48.02
C LEU A 328 -13.91 -12.73 48.69
N GLU A 329 -14.90 -12.13 48.06
CA GLU A 329 -15.73 -11.07 48.64
C GLU A 329 -16.58 -11.58 49.79
N GLU A 330 -17.32 -12.70 49.63
CA GLU A 330 -18.10 -13.34 50.69
C GLU A 330 -17.23 -13.75 51.87
N ALA A 331 -16.02 -14.22 51.63
CA ALA A 331 -15.05 -14.58 52.65
C ALA A 331 -14.35 -13.37 53.32
N GLY A 332 -14.61 -12.14 52.85
CA GLY A 332 -14.06 -10.90 53.44
C GLY A 332 -12.62 -10.60 53.05
N PHE A 333 -12.07 -11.19 51.99
CA PHE A 333 -10.71 -10.96 51.54
C PHE A 333 -10.61 -9.87 50.46
N LEU A 334 -11.71 -9.49 49.80
CA LEU A 334 -11.74 -8.38 48.82
C LEU A 334 -11.77 -7.05 49.59
N VAL A 335 -10.75 -6.21 49.33
CA VAL A 335 -10.59 -4.89 49.99
C VAL A 335 -11.24 -3.77 49.17
N LYS A 336 -10.96 -3.74 47.87
CA LYS A 336 -11.55 -2.76 46.93
C LYS A 336 -11.45 -3.26 45.49
N ILE A 337 -12.21 -2.64 44.61
CA ILE A 337 -12.09 -2.77 43.14
C ILE A 337 -11.83 -1.38 42.55
N GLU A 338 -10.95 -1.31 41.59
CA GLU A 338 -10.61 -0.09 40.86
C GLU A 338 -10.69 -0.34 39.35
N GLU A 339 -11.43 0.51 38.64
CA GLU A 339 -11.54 0.41 37.18
C GLU A 339 -10.37 1.12 36.49
N LEU A 340 -9.81 0.49 35.45
CA LEU A 340 -8.70 1.03 34.69
C LEU A 340 -8.71 0.47 33.25
N THR A 341 -7.91 1.11 32.39
CA THR A 341 -7.63 0.56 31.05
C THR A 341 -6.37 -0.29 31.13
N ILE A 342 -6.44 -1.51 30.60
CA ILE A 342 -5.36 -2.50 30.64
C ILE A 342 -5.02 -2.87 29.20
N PRO A 343 -3.74 -2.83 28.79
CA PRO A 343 -3.31 -3.39 27.52
C PRO A 343 -3.36 -4.92 27.62
N VAL A 344 -4.21 -5.56 26.80
CA VAL A 344 -4.35 -7.01 26.76
C VAL A 344 -3.67 -7.54 25.50
N GLY A 345 -2.73 -8.48 25.67
CA GLY A 345 -2.11 -9.18 24.55
C GLY A 345 -3.09 -10.12 23.88
N LYS A 346 -3.26 -10.01 22.58
CA LYS A 346 -4.15 -10.81 21.75
C LYS A 346 -3.43 -11.54 20.64
N CYS A 347 -3.94 -12.68 20.25
CA CYS A 347 -3.48 -13.40 19.09
C CYS A 347 -3.83 -12.61 17.81
N TYR A 348 -2.85 -12.29 17.00
CA TYR A 348 -3.04 -11.53 15.76
C TYR A 348 -3.96 -12.21 14.73
N ARG A 349 -4.34 -13.50 14.96
CA ARG A 349 -5.19 -14.28 14.03
C ARG A 349 -6.62 -14.47 14.49
N CYS A 350 -6.83 -14.90 15.76
CA CYS A 350 -8.18 -15.13 16.28
C CYS A 350 -8.68 -13.98 17.17
N HIS A 351 -7.80 -13.00 17.49
CA HIS A 351 -8.06 -11.84 18.35
C HIS A 351 -8.47 -12.21 19.80
N ASN A 352 -8.31 -13.47 20.19
CA ASN A 352 -8.51 -13.90 21.58
C ASN A 352 -7.29 -13.54 22.43
N ALA A 353 -7.54 -13.25 23.72
CA ALA A 353 -6.47 -12.95 24.67
C ALA A 353 -5.56 -14.18 24.85
N ILE A 354 -4.25 -13.95 24.76
CA ILE A 354 -3.21 -14.97 24.94
C ILE A 354 -3.02 -15.28 26.43
N GLU A 355 -2.39 -16.44 26.69
CA GLU A 355 -1.92 -16.84 28.03
C GLU A 355 -0.41 -17.08 28.01
N PRO A 356 0.36 -16.48 28.91
CA PRO A 356 1.72 -16.93 29.18
C PRO A 356 1.69 -18.38 29.67
N LYS A 357 2.48 -19.27 29.06
CA LYS A 357 2.51 -20.69 29.36
C LYS A 357 3.95 -21.23 29.38
N LEU A 358 4.31 -21.96 30.38
CA LEU A 358 5.57 -22.69 30.41
C LEU A 358 5.47 -23.91 29.49
N SER A 359 6.36 -23.97 28.49
CA SER A 359 6.32 -25.03 27.48
C SER A 359 7.70 -25.36 26.94
N ASP A 360 7.91 -26.63 26.58
CA ASP A 360 9.09 -27.09 25.87
C ASP A 360 8.98 -26.75 24.40
N GLN A 361 9.75 -25.75 23.94
CA GLN A 361 9.68 -25.24 22.60
C GLN A 361 11.10 -25.18 21.97
N TRP A 362 11.13 -25.03 20.65
CA TRP A 362 12.35 -24.74 19.90
C TRP A 362 12.55 -23.24 19.75
N PHE A 363 13.77 -22.79 20.03
CA PHE A 363 14.16 -21.38 20.00
C PHE A 363 15.38 -21.15 19.14
N VAL A 364 15.44 -19.96 18.52
CA VAL A 364 16.63 -19.41 17.88
C VAL A 364 17.21 -18.32 18.77
N LYS A 365 18.52 -18.41 19.07
CA LYS A 365 19.28 -17.35 19.74
C LYS A 365 19.48 -16.21 18.76
N MET A 366 18.91 -15.05 19.04
CA MET A 366 18.84 -13.96 18.08
C MET A 366 20.01 -12.99 18.17
N GLU A 367 20.67 -12.87 19.30
CA GLU A 367 21.72 -11.86 19.54
C GLU A 367 22.83 -11.89 18.47
N ASP A 368 23.36 -13.07 18.15
CA ASP A 368 24.43 -13.20 17.17
C ASP A 368 23.95 -13.05 15.72
N LEU A 369 22.71 -13.42 15.43
CA LEU A 369 22.09 -13.23 14.11
C LEU A 369 21.72 -11.77 13.84
N ALA A 370 21.40 -10.99 14.86
CA ALA A 370 21.07 -9.57 14.72
C ALA A 370 22.28 -8.70 14.37
N LYS A 371 23.47 -9.04 14.86
CA LYS A 371 24.69 -8.23 14.64
C LYS A 371 25.00 -7.95 13.16
N PRO A 372 25.05 -8.96 12.26
CA PRO A 372 25.27 -8.73 10.83
C PRO A 372 24.16 -7.90 10.18
N ALA A 373 22.90 -8.07 10.62
CA ALA A 373 21.76 -7.30 10.11
C ALA A 373 21.85 -5.82 10.49
N VAL A 374 22.30 -5.51 11.72
CA VAL A 374 22.58 -4.14 12.17
C VAL A 374 23.73 -3.52 11.36
N GLU A 375 24.79 -4.28 11.13
CA GLU A 375 25.94 -3.80 10.35
C GLU A 375 25.59 -3.56 8.88
N ALA A 376 24.74 -4.37 8.28
CA ALA A 376 24.26 -4.17 6.91
C ALA A 376 23.57 -2.80 6.72
N ALA A 377 22.73 -2.38 7.66
CA ALA A 377 22.10 -1.07 7.61
C ALA A 377 23.11 0.06 7.88
N LYS A 378 23.92 -0.04 8.96
CA LYS A 378 24.90 1.00 9.33
C LYS A 378 25.99 1.22 8.28
N SER A 379 26.39 0.19 7.54
CA SER A 379 27.36 0.29 6.46
C SER A 379 26.76 0.83 5.14
N GLY A 380 25.44 0.99 5.05
CA GLY A 380 24.75 1.41 3.84
C GLY A 380 24.62 0.32 2.76
N LYS A 381 24.96 -0.94 3.08
CA LYS A 381 24.72 -2.09 2.20
C LYS A 381 23.23 -2.41 2.08
N LEU A 382 22.47 -2.12 3.12
CA LEU A 382 21.01 -2.20 3.16
C LEU A 382 20.45 -0.81 3.39
N LYS A 383 19.62 -0.32 2.47
CA LYS A 383 19.05 1.03 2.50
C LYS A 383 17.53 0.98 2.64
N HIS A 384 16.96 1.76 3.53
CA HIS A 384 15.52 1.84 3.72
C HIS A 384 14.92 3.05 3.00
N VAL A 385 13.86 2.82 2.24
CA VAL A 385 13.08 3.87 1.59
C VAL A 385 11.65 3.84 2.13
N PRO A 386 11.20 4.88 2.83
CA PRO A 386 11.96 6.07 3.25
C PRO A 386 12.92 5.79 4.42
N GLU A 387 13.98 6.57 4.52
CA GLU A 387 15.07 6.43 5.49
C GLU A 387 14.61 6.39 6.96
N ARG A 388 13.49 7.03 7.29
CA ARG A 388 12.94 7.03 8.67
C ARG A 388 12.71 5.64 9.25
N PHE A 389 12.49 4.62 8.43
CA PHE A 389 12.31 3.24 8.88
C PHE A 389 13.61 2.55 9.30
N GLU A 390 14.77 3.05 8.91
CA GLU A 390 16.04 2.51 9.38
C GLU A 390 16.19 2.61 10.90
N LYS A 391 15.80 3.75 11.50
CA LYS A 391 15.80 3.90 12.95
C LYS A 391 14.89 2.87 13.64
N ILE A 392 13.72 2.62 13.06
CA ILE A 392 12.75 1.67 13.60
C ILE A 392 13.31 0.24 13.49
N TYR A 393 13.90 -0.11 12.34
CA TYR A 393 14.58 -1.37 12.09
C TYR A 393 15.71 -1.62 13.10
N LEU A 394 16.60 -0.64 13.32
CA LEU A 394 17.71 -0.73 14.24
C LEU A 394 17.25 -0.85 15.70
N ASN A 395 16.24 -0.11 16.13
CA ASN A 395 15.70 -0.20 17.48
C ASN A 395 15.19 -1.61 17.78
N TRP A 396 14.45 -2.20 16.86
CA TRP A 396 13.90 -3.54 17.03
C TRP A 396 15.01 -4.61 17.12
N LEU A 397 16.04 -4.52 16.28
CA LEU A 397 17.18 -5.45 16.32
C LEU A 397 18.04 -5.32 17.59
N ASN A 398 18.12 -4.12 18.16
CA ASN A 398 18.86 -3.90 19.41
C ASN A 398 18.16 -4.47 20.65
N ASP A 399 16.83 -4.64 20.59
CA ASP A 399 16.00 -5.17 21.68
C ASP A 399 15.44 -6.57 21.33
N ILE A 400 16.13 -7.31 20.49
CA ILE A 400 15.65 -8.60 20.01
C ILE A 400 15.84 -9.70 21.04
N HIS A 401 14.78 -10.50 21.27
CA HIS A 401 14.79 -11.66 22.15
C HIS A 401 14.87 -12.97 21.37
N ASP A 402 15.16 -14.08 22.05
CA ASP A 402 15.16 -15.40 21.45
C ASP A 402 13.80 -15.72 20.82
N TRP A 403 13.82 -16.17 19.59
CA TRP A 403 12.62 -16.41 18.79
C TRP A 403 12.11 -17.83 18.96
N CYS A 404 10.89 -18.02 19.49
CA CYS A 404 10.19 -19.30 19.51
C CYS A 404 9.74 -19.67 18.09
N ILE A 405 10.27 -20.78 17.55
CA ILE A 405 10.04 -21.20 16.16
C ILE A 405 9.16 -22.44 16.01
N SER A 406 8.80 -23.15 17.08
CA SER A 406 7.90 -24.30 17.01
C SER A 406 6.44 -23.88 17.14
N ARG A 407 5.56 -24.57 16.40
CA ARG A 407 4.10 -24.38 16.42
C ARG A 407 3.41 -25.73 16.47
N GLN A 408 2.41 -25.88 17.35
CA GLN A 408 1.62 -27.10 17.56
C GLN A 408 0.51 -27.22 16.49
N LEU A 409 0.93 -27.17 15.24
CA LEU A 409 0.08 -27.23 14.05
C LEU A 409 0.37 -28.49 13.23
N TRP A 410 -0.54 -28.82 12.32
CA TRP A 410 -0.30 -29.90 11.36
C TRP A 410 0.16 -29.38 10.00
N TRP A 411 -0.27 -28.17 9.63
CA TRP A 411 0.08 -27.54 8.35
C TRP A 411 1.33 -26.65 8.47
N GLY A 412 2.41 -27.08 7.84
CA GLY A 412 3.69 -26.36 7.84
C GLY A 412 4.89 -27.30 7.65
N HIS A 413 6.09 -26.74 7.72
CA HIS A 413 7.35 -27.48 7.67
C HIS A 413 7.58 -28.22 8.99
N ARG A 414 7.55 -29.54 8.98
CA ARG A 414 7.86 -30.33 10.16
C ARG A 414 9.29 -30.11 10.63
N ILE A 415 9.48 -29.96 11.94
CA ILE A 415 10.79 -29.81 12.55
C ILE A 415 11.64 -31.04 12.25
N PRO A 416 12.88 -30.90 11.72
CA PRO A 416 13.73 -32.03 11.32
C PRO A 416 14.47 -32.62 12.50
N ALA A 417 13.78 -32.85 13.61
CA ALA A 417 14.28 -33.45 14.85
C ALA A 417 13.57 -34.79 15.11
N TYR A 418 14.34 -35.79 15.51
CA TYR A 418 13.87 -37.16 15.74
C TYR A 418 14.22 -37.58 17.16
N TYR A 419 13.25 -38.10 17.89
CA TYR A 419 13.41 -38.55 19.27
C TYR A 419 13.58 -40.06 19.31
N CYS A 420 14.58 -40.50 20.06
CA CYS A 420 14.78 -41.91 20.33
C CYS A 420 13.87 -42.39 21.47
N ASP A 421 13.04 -43.39 21.20
CA ASP A 421 12.07 -43.89 22.18
C ASP A 421 12.73 -44.59 23.38
N ASP A 422 13.96 -45.11 23.20
CA ASP A 422 14.69 -45.87 24.27
C ASP A 422 15.51 -44.97 25.18
N CYS A 423 16.23 -43.94 24.65
CA CYS A 423 17.16 -43.15 25.44
C CYS A 423 16.84 -41.64 25.49
N GLY A 424 15.78 -41.18 24.78
CA GLY A 424 15.39 -39.79 24.78
C GLY A 424 16.32 -38.84 24.00
N GLU A 425 17.31 -39.39 23.28
CA GLU A 425 18.24 -38.56 22.48
C GLU A 425 17.52 -37.86 21.36
N ILE A 426 17.85 -36.58 21.13
CA ILE A 426 17.34 -35.77 20.02
C ILE A 426 18.35 -35.81 18.89
N VAL A 427 17.95 -36.32 17.74
CA VAL A 427 18.78 -36.38 16.53
C VAL A 427 18.21 -35.41 15.48
N VAL A 428 18.95 -34.34 15.16
CA VAL A 428 18.58 -33.41 14.08
C VAL A 428 19.21 -33.91 12.78
N SER A 429 18.37 -34.12 11.75
CA SER A 429 18.83 -34.73 10.50
C SER A 429 17.93 -34.34 9.32
N ARG A 430 18.51 -34.30 8.09
CA ARG A 430 17.76 -34.03 6.84
C ARG A 430 16.70 -35.08 6.53
N THR A 431 16.97 -36.30 6.93
CA THR A 431 16.05 -37.43 6.73
C THR A 431 15.96 -38.24 8.01
N MET A 432 14.93 -39.06 8.17
CA MET A 432 14.77 -39.93 9.33
C MET A 432 16.01 -40.84 9.47
N PRO A 433 16.72 -40.81 10.60
CA PRO A 433 17.85 -41.69 10.84
C PRO A 433 17.42 -43.16 10.91
N SER A 434 18.25 -44.07 10.40
CA SER A 434 17.96 -45.50 10.48
C SER A 434 18.11 -46.07 11.89
N ALA A 435 18.90 -45.42 12.73
CA ALA A 435 19.10 -45.78 14.15
C ALA A 435 19.60 -44.59 14.95
N CYS A 436 19.33 -44.59 16.24
CA CYS A 436 19.86 -43.61 17.19
C CYS A 436 21.39 -43.70 17.27
N PRO A 437 22.13 -42.58 17.06
CA PRO A 437 23.59 -42.59 17.11
C PRO A 437 24.15 -42.89 18.52
N LYS A 438 23.36 -42.70 19.58
CA LYS A 438 23.77 -42.88 20.98
C LYS A 438 23.57 -44.30 21.49
N CYS A 439 22.41 -44.93 21.21
CA CYS A 439 22.09 -46.25 21.78
C CYS A 439 21.84 -47.31 20.70
N GLY A 440 21.81 -46.97 19.41
CA GLY A 440 21.57 -47.90 18.32
C GLY A 440 20.08 -48.34 18.14
N CYS A 441 19.15 -47.77 18.91
CA CYS A 441 17.75 -48.06 18.77
C CYS A 441 17.23 -47.61 17.39
N THR A 442 16.34 -48.42 16.80
CA THR A 442 15.69 -48.12 15.48
C THR A 442 14.31 -47.48 15.61
N HIS A 443 13.81 -47.38 16.85
CA HIS A 443 12.54 -46.72 17.12
C HIS A 443 12.77 -45.24 17.38
N LEU A 444 12.54 -44.44 16.35
CA LEU A 444 12.62 -42.99 16.40
C LEU A 444 11.28 -42.42 15.84
N HIS A 445 10.84 -41.32 16.42
CA HIS A 445 9.72 -40.57 15.90
C HIS A 445 10.11 -39.10 15.65
N GLN A 446 9.59 -38.52 14.59
CA GLN A 446 9.84 -37.12 14.24
C GLN A 446 9.01 -36.20 15.12
N ASP A 447 9.56 -35.05 15.49
CA ASP A 447 8.83 -33.97 16.17
C ASP A 447 7.48 -33.71 15.51
N GLU A 448 6.42 -33.58 16.30
CA GLU A 448 5.06 -33.39 15.78
C GLU A 448 4.80 -31.95 15.39
N ASP A 449 5.55 -31.01 15.96
CA ASP A 449 5.43 -29.59 15.70
C ASP A 449 5.94 -29.23 14.30
N VAL A 450 5.47 -28.09 13.81
CA VAL A 450 5.95 -27.46 12.60
C VAL A 450 6.68 -26.17 12.93
N LEU A 451 7.48 -25.67 11.99
CA LEU A 451 8.17 -24.40 12.12
C LEU A 451 7.20 -23.24 11.90
N ASP A 452 7.47 -22.12 12.56
CA ASP A 452 6.84 -20.82 12.30
C ASP A 452 6.92 -20.48 10.81
N THR A 453 5.82 -19.98 10.22
CA THR A 453 5.79 -19.55 8.80
C THR A 453 6.88 -18.54 8.48
N TRP A 454 7.22 -17.67 9.43
CA TRP A 454 8.28 -16.67 9.27
C TRP A 454 9.68 -17.26 9.18
N PHE A 455 9.89 -18.49 9.64
CA PHE A 455 11.15 -19.20 9.48
C PHE A 455 11.40 -19.59 8.02
N SER A 456 10.38 -20.11 7.34
CA SER A 456 10.46 -20.46 5.91
C SER A 456 10.41 -19.23 5.01
N SER A 457 9.50 -18.28 5.27
CA SER A 457 9.38 -17.07 4.47
C SER A 457 10.59 -16.13 4.59
N GLY A 458 11.35 -16.22 5.70
CA GLY A 458 12.62 -15.52 5.86
C GLY A 458 13.73 -15.97 4.90
N LEU A 459 13.58 -17.12 4.25
CA LEU A 459 14.54 -17.65 3.26
C LEU A 459 14.16 -17.26 1.83
N TRP A 460 13.03 -16.61 1.63
CA TRP A 460 12.42 -16.35 0.32
C TRP A 460 13.38 -15.75 -0.72
N PRO A 461 14.24 -14.74 -0.40
CA PRO A 461 15.15 -14.13 -1.37
C PRO A 461 16.18 -15.06 -2.01
N PHE A 462 16.50 -16.18 -1.39
CA PHE A 462 17.54 -17.11 -1.84
C PHE A 462 17.06 -18.55 -2.00
N SER A 463 16.09 -19.01 -1.20
CA SER A 463 15.51 -20.34 -1.38
C SER A 463 14.77 -20.47 -2.72
N THR A 464 14.11 -19.41 -3.16
CA THR A 464 13.43 -19.35 -4.45
C THR A 464 14.38 -19.40 -5.65
N LEU A 465 15.63 -18.98 -5.45
CA LEU A 465 16.69 -19.03 -6.46
C LEU A 465 17.51 -20.33 -6.41
N GLY A 466 17.13 -21.27 -5.53
CA GLY A 466 17.67 -22.63 -5.49
C GLY A 466 18.59 -22.94 -4.33
N TRP A 467 18.91 -21.99 -3.41
CA TRP A 467 19.67 -22.32 -2.20
C TRP A 467 19.03 -23.51 -1.44
N PRO A 468 19.80 -24.48 -0.91
CA PRO A 468 21.23 -24.48 -0.64
C PRO A 468 22.14 -24.93 -1.80
N ASP A 469 21.57 -25.24 -2.95
CA ASP A 469 22.35 -25.60 -4.13
C ASP A 469 22.98 -24.34 -4.77
N LYS A 470 24.08 -24.54 -5.48
CA LYS A 470 24.73 -23.46 -6.24
C LYS A 470 24.14 -23.40 -7.64
N THR A 471 23.06 -22.64 -7.81
CA THR A 471 22.40 -22.46 -9.10
C THR A 471 22.93 -21.25 -9.85
N PRO A 472 22.87 -21.20 -11.18
CA PRO A 472 23.20 -20.01 -11.95
C PRO A 472 22.34 -18.79 -11.58
N GLU A 473 21.06 -19.03 -11.27
CA GLU A 473 20.09 -18.01 -10.84
C GLU A 473 20.49 -17.39 -9.50
N LEU A 474 20.88 -18.20 -8.52
CA LEU A 474 21.34 -17.72 -7.22
C LEU A 474 22.60 -16.87 -7.36
N ASP A 475 23.57 -17.28 -8.20
CA ASP A 475 24.83 -16.57 -8.44
C ASP A 475 24.63 -15.26 -9.22
N TYR A 476 23.52 -15.12 -9.98
CA TYR A 476 23.25 -13.96 -10.82
C TYR A 476 22.26 -12.97 -10.21
N PHE A 477 21.17 -13.46 -9.59
CA PHE A 477 20.08 -12.63 -9.08
C PHE A 477 20.12 -12.36 -7.57
N TYR A 478 21.07 -12.96 -6.85
CA TYR A 478 21.29 -12.65 -5.43
C TYR A 478 22.56 -11.79 -5.27
N PRO A 479 22.56 -10.72 -4.44
CA PRO A 479 21.41 -10.15 -3.72
C PRO A 479 20.30 -9.61 -4.65
N ASN A 480 19.03 -9.68 -4.20
CA ASN A 480 17.94 -9.06 -4.92
C ASN A 480 18.10 -7.53 -4.95
N SER A 481 17.56 -6.85 -5.95
CA SER A 481 17.77 -5.42 -6.11
C SER A 481 16.98 -4.59 -5.10
N VAL A 482 15.72 -4.94 -4.90
CA VAL A 482 14.84 -4.25 -3.93
C VAL A 482 13.80 -5.21 -3.38
N MET A 483 13.55 -5.10 -2.08
CA MET A 483 12.39 -5.69 -1.42
C MET A 483 11.32 -4.61 -1.31
N VAL A 484 10.15 -4.85 -1.90
CA VAL A 484 8.99 -3.96 -1.80
C VAL A 484 7.96 -4.63 -0.91
N THR A 485 7.46 -3.92 0.10
CA THR A 485 6.43 -4.46 0.99
C THR A 485 5.78 -3.38 1.86
N GLY A 486 4.65 -3.69 2.50
CA GLY A 486 4.04 -2.83 3.50
C GLY A 486 4.94 -2.64 4.74
N TYR A 487 4.91 -1.45 5.31
CA TYR A 487 5.71 -1.16 6.52
C TYR A 487 5.30 -2.01 7.73
N ASP A 488 4.07 -2.53 7.76
CA ASP A 488 3.51 -3.31 8.87
C ASP A 488 4.16 -4.70 9.02
N ILE A 489 4.81 -5.23 7.97
CA ILE A 489 5.55 -6.50 8.03
C ILE A 489 7.07 -6.34 8.05
N LEU A 490 7.58 -5.14 8.33
CA LEU A 490 9.02 -4.89 8.49
C LEU A 490 9.64 -5.81 9.54
N PHE A 491 8.99 -5.95 10.71
CA PHE A 491 9.49 -6.76 11.83
C PHE A 491 9.27 -8.26 11.60
N PHE A 492 8.12 -8.60 11.00
CA PHE A 492 7.75 -9.99 10.80
C PHE A 492 8.58 -10.65 9.70
N TRP A 493 8.83 -9.94 8.60
CA TRP A 493 9.38 -10.54 7.41
C TRP A 493 10.71 -9.97 6.97
N VAL A 494 10.82 -8.65 6.81
CA VAL A 494 12.04 -8.03 6.26
C VAL A 494 13.25 -8.32 7.15
N ILE A 495 13.14 -8.09 8.46
CA ILE A 495 14.23 -8.34 9.41
C ILE A 495 14.65 -9.81 9.38
N ARG A 496 13.69 -10.74 9.30
CA ARG A 496 13.97 -12.18 9.23
C ARG A 496 14.69 -12.57 7.96
N MET A 497 14.31 -11.99 6.82
CA MET A 497 15.05 -12.19 5.57
C MET A 497 16.49 -11.69 5.67
N VAL A 498 16.69 -10.51 6.29
CA VAL A 498 18.03 -9.92 6.40
C VAL A 498 18.96 -10.77 7.24
N PHE A 499 18.58 -11.17 8.45
CA PHE A 499 19.47 -11.97 9.27
C PHE A 499 19.65 -13.40 8.71
N SER A 500 18.61 -14.00 8.11
CA SER A 500 18.74 -15.30 7.44
C SER A 500 19.65 -15.22 6.21
N GLY A 501 19.56 -14.16 5.41
CA GLY A 501 20.44 -13.93 4.27
C GLY A 501 21.89 -13.70 4.71
N CYS A 502 22.13 -12.86 5.70
CA CYS A 502 23.47 -12.66 6.27
C CYS A 502 24.06 -13.97 6.80
N GLU A 503 23.27 -14.82 7.46
CA GLU A 503 23.72 -16.10 8.00
C GLU A 503 23.94 -17.16 6.91
N ALA A 504 23.03 -17.30 5.96
CA ALA A 504 23.07 -18.34 4.94
C ALA A 504 24.02 -18.03 3.77
N MET A 505 24.08 -16.75 3.36
CA MET A 505 24.77 -16.28 2.16
C MET A 505 26.00 -15.40 2.47
N GLY A 506 26.13 -14.87 3.71
CA GLY A 506 27.24 -13.99 4.11
C GLY A 506 27.05 -12.52 3.78
N GLU A 507 25.91 -12.13 3.20
CA GLU A 507 25.57 -10.76 2.85
C GLU A 507 24.06 -10.52 2.91
N PRO A 508 23.58 -9.24 3.03
CA PRO A 508 22.16 -8.95 3.08
C PRO A 508 21.46 -9.37 1.76
N PRO A 509 20.18 -9.79 1.84
CA PRO A 509 19.48 -10.39 0.71
C PRO A 509 19.03 -9.38 -0.37
N PHE A 510 19.09 -8.09 -0.11
CA PHE A 510 18.70 -7.02 -1.04
C PHE A 510 19.42 -5.71 -0.69
N GLU A 511 19.56 -4.82 -1.70
CA GLU A 511 20.20 -3.51 -1.52
C GLU A 511 19.22 -2.49 -0.92
N TYR A 512 17.97 -2.49 -1.38
CA TYR A 512 16.93 -1.56 -0.93
C TYR A 512 15.76 -2.30 -0.29
N VAL A 513 15.20 -1.67 0.75
CA VAL A 513 13.89 -2.00 1.33
C VAL A 513 12.96 -0.83 1.05
N PHE A 514 12.07 -0.98 0.08
CA PHE A 514 11.06 0.02 -0.25
C PHE A 514 9.77 -0.30 0.48
N LEU A 515 9.45 0.53 1.47
CA LEU A 515 8.28 0.36 2.33
C LEU A 515 7.15 1.28 1.87
N HIS A 516 6.01 0.70 1.55
CA HIS A 516 4.80 1.44 1.24
C HIS A 516 3.82 1.46 2.43
N GLY A 517 2.87 2.39 2.40
CA GLY A 517 1.78 2.48 3.36
C GLY A 517 0.63 1.52 3.06
N LEU A 518 -0.36 1.49 3.95
CA LEU A 518 -1.55 0.68 3.80
C LEU A 518 -2.62 1.40 2.98
N VAL A 519 -3.44 0.62 2.26
CA VAL A 519 -4.64 1.14 1.61
C VAL A 519 -5.79 1.11 2.61
N ARG A 520 -6.38 2.28 2.86
CA ARG A 520 -7.50 2.48 3.77
C ARG A 520 -8.78 2.81 3.01
N ASP A 521 -9.94 2.63 3.64
CA ASP A 521 -11.21 3.08 3.07
C ASP A 521 -11.32 4.63 3.03
N GLU A 522 -12.38 5.16 2.46
CA GLU A 522 -12.59 6.62 2.35
C GLU A 522 -12.57 7.33 3.71
N GLN A 523 -13.01 6.65 4.78
CA GLN A 523 -13.01 7.17 6.15
C GLN A 523 -11.66 7.05 6.85
N GLY A 524 -10.66 6.44 6.18
CA GLY A 524 -9.32 6.24 6.72
C GLY A 524 -9.18 5.01 7.64
N ARG A 525 -10.16 4.09 7.67
CA ARG A 525 -10.09 2.85 8.45
C ARG A 525 -9.34 1.77 7.69
N LYS A 526 -8.65 0.90 8.39
CA LYS A 526 -8.03 -0.30 7.79
C LYS A 526 -9.10 -1.16 7.14
N MET A 527 -8.89 -1.56 5.90
CA MET A 527 -9.80 -2.48 5.21
C MET A 527 -9.67 -3.88 5.79
N SER A 528 -10.80 -4.49 6.15
CA SER A 528 -10.84 -5.87 6.62
C SER A 528 -12.15 -6.55 6.22
N LYS A 529 -12.13 -7.88 6.11
CA LYS A 529 -13.34 -8.68 5.83
C LYS A 529 -14.37 -8.59 6.96
N SER A 530 -13.89 -8.49 8.21
CA SER A 530 -14.75 -8.39 9.40
C SER A 530 -15.52 -7.07 9.47
N LEU A 531 -14.96 -5.97 8.95
CA LEU A 531 -15.64 -4.67 8.87
C LEU A 531 -16.52 -4.53 7.62
N GLY A 532 -16.46 -5.48 6.67
CA GLY A 532 -17.22 -5.42 5.44
C GLY A 532 -16.83 -4.25 4.51
N ASN A 533 -15.68 -3.62 4.73
CA ASN A 533 -15.18 -2.48 3.94
C ASN A 533 -14.07 -2.89 2.96
N GLY A 534 -13.79 -4.18 2.82
CA GLY A 534 -12.81 -4.71 1.86
C GLY A 534 -13.33 -4.57 0.42
N ILE A 535 -12.48 -4.08 -0.48
CA ILE A 535 -12.78 -3.93 -1.90
C ILE A 535 -11.96 -4.98 -2.67
N ASP A 536 -12.64 -5.79 -3.49
CA ASP A 536 -11.99 -6.76 -4.37
C ASP A 536 -11.40 -6.02 -5.60
N PRO A 537 -10.08 -6.12 -5.86
CA PRO A 537 -9.48 -5.54 -7.05
C PRO A 537 -10.13 -5.99 -8.36
N LEU A 538 -10.58 -7.25 -8.47
CA LEU A 538 -11.23 -7.76 -9.68
C LEU A 538 -12.54 -7.05 -9.98
N GLU A 539 -13.36 -6.74 -8.95
CA GLU A 539 -14.60 -6.00 -9.14
C GLU A 539 -14.34 -4.57 -9.67
N VAL A 540 -13.23 -3.98 -9.27
CA VAL A 540 -12.82 -2.66 -9.75
C VAL A 540 -12.29 -2.74 -11.18
N ILE A 541 -11.43 -3.72 -11.48
CA ILE A 541 -10.92 -3.98 -12.85
C ILE A 541 -12.10 -4.21 -13.81
N ASP A 542 -13.07 -4.99 -13.40
CA ASP A 542 -14.27 -5.24 -14.20
C ASP A 542 -15.08 -3.97 -14.52
N LYS A 543 -15.01 -2.94 -13.68
CA LYS A 543 -15.74 -1.68 -13.89
C LYS A 543 -14.99 -0.68 -14.76
N VAL A 544 -13.67 -0.56 -14.57
CA VAL A 544 -12.89 0.56 -15.15
C VAL A 544 -11.63 0.13 -15.91
N GLY A 545 -11.24 -1.15 -15.83
CA GLY A 545 -9.98 -1.67 -16.38
C GLY A 545 -8.83 -1.66 -15.38
N ALA A 546 -7.83 -2.49 -15.64
CA ALA A 546 -6.64 -2.65 -14.79
C ALA A 546 -5.79 -1.38 -14.75
N ASP A 547 -5.57 -0.74 -15.90
CA ASP A 547 -4.75 0.49 -16.00
C ASP A 547 -5.27 1.63 -15.13
N ALA A 548 -6.60 1.82 -15.10
CA ALA A 548 -7.20 2.88 -14.28
C ALA A 548 -7.03 2.60 -12.78
N LEU A 549 -7.14 1.33 -12.35
CA LEU A 549 -6.88 0.93 -10.97
C LEU A 549 -5.42 1.14 -10.61
N ARG A 550 -4.49 0.65 -11.41
CA ARG A 550 -3.03 0.79 -11.20
C ARG A 550 -2.64 2.24 -11.05
N PHE A 551 -3.09 3.10 -11.97
CA PHE A 551 -2.77 4.52 -11.96
C PHE A 551 -3.36 5.24 -10.75
N MET A 552 -4.59 4.93 -10.35
CA MET A 552 -5.22 5.46 -9.15
C MET A 552 -4.44 5.09 -7.88
N LEU A 553 -3.98 3.83 -7.79
CA LEU A 553 -3.25 3.33 -6.62
C LEU A 553 -1.92 4.06 -6.41
N ILE A 554 -1.25 4.48 -7.48
CA ILE A 554 0.05 5.18 -7.37
C ILE A 554 -0.08 6.70 -7.30
N THR A 555 -1.19 7.27 -7.75
CA THR A 555 -1.36 8.74 -7.82
C THR A 555 -1.37 9.35 -6.43
N GLY A 556 -0.43 10.26 -6.19
CA GLY A 556 -0.31 11.01 -4.93
C GLY A 556 0.19 10.19 -3.75
N ILE A 557 0.71 8.96 -3.97
CA ILE A 557 1.37 8.21 -2.91
C ILE A 557 2.76 8.77 -2.62
N THR A 558 3.14 8.65 -1.35
CA THR A 558 4.50 8.94 -0.87
C THR A 558 5.02 7.70 -0.14
N PRO A 559 6.29 7.32 -0.31
CA PRO A 559 6.86 6.15 0.37
C PRO A 559 6.57 6.14 1.88
N GLY A 560 6.10 5.00 2.38
CA GLY A 560 5.81 4.76 3.80
C GLY A 560 4.57 5.46 4.37
N ASN A 561 3.75 6.11 3.56
CA ASN A 561 2.51 6.74 4.01
C ASN A 561 1.28 5.99 3.53
N ASP A 562 0.27 5.90 4.40
CA ASP A 562 -1.02 5.30 4.07
C ASP A 562 -1.74 6.10 2.97
N THR A 563 -2.47 5.40 2.13
CA THR A 563 -3.33 6.02 1.11
C THR A 563 -4.78 5.61 1.31
N ARG A 564 -5.71 6.43 0.77
CA ARG A 564 -7.15 6.13 0.81
C ARG A 564 -7.62 5.71 -0.57
N PHE A 565 -8.43 4.67 -0.61
CA PHE A 565 -9.18 4.32 -1.82
C PHE A 565 -10.37 5.28 -1.95
N ILE A 566 -10.40 6.06 -3.04
CA ILE A 566 -11.42 7.09 -3.30
C ILE A 566 -11.96 6.88 -4.72
N TRP A 567 -13.28 6.69 -4.84
CA TRP A 567 -13.95 6.41 -6.12
C TRP A 567 -13.77 7.53 -7.16
N ASP A 568 -13.78 8.81 -6.74
CA ASP A 568 -13.58 9.95 -7.65
C ASP A 568 -12.18 9.95 -8.30
N ARG A 569 -11.17 9.48 -7.57
CA ARG A 569 -9.81 9.31 -8.14
C ARG A 569 -9.76 8.20 -9.17
N LEU A 570 -10.53 7.15 -8.96
CA LEU A 570 -10.64 6.05 -9.92
C LEU A 570 -11.29 6.52 -11.23
N GLU A 571 -12.37 7.32 -11.13
CA GLU A 571 -13.01 7.94 -12.30
C GLU A 571 -12.06 8.90 -13.02
N SER A 572 -11.28 9.69 -12.28
CA SER A 572 -10.26 10.58 -12.86
C SER A 572 -9.21 9.79 -13.65
N SER A 573 -8.75 8.65 -13.12
CA SER A 573 -7.79 7.78 -13.82
C SER A 573 -8.39 7.17 -15.10
N ARG A 574 -9.67 6.77 -15.07
CA ARG A 574 -10.39 6.31 -16.25
C ARG A 574 -10.55 7.43 -17.29
N ASN A 575 -10.84 8.64 -16.86
CA ASN A 575 -10.97 9.80 -17.75
C ASN A 575 -9.61 10.13 -18.40
N PHE A 576 -8.50 9.97 -17.67
CA PHE A 576 -7.16 10.09 -18.22
C PHE A 576 -6.90 9.06 -19.32
N ALA A 577 -7.19 7.79 -19.08
CA ALA A 577 -7.08 6.75 -20.09
C ALA A 577 -7.92 7.08 -21.35
N ASN A 578 -9.14 7.53 -21.16
CA ASN A 578 -10.03 7.92 -22.26
C ASN A 578 -9.51 9.16 -23.03
N LYS A 579 -8.90 10.12 -22.34
CA LYS A 579 -8.28 11.30 -22.99
C LYS A 579 -7.07 10.90 -23.84
N LEU A 580 -6.19 10.06 -23.29
CA LEU A 580 -5.06 9.49 -24.01
C LEU A 580 -5.52 8.72 -25.25
N TRP A 581 -6.55 7.86 -25.11
CA TRP A 581 -7.13 7.11 -26.22
C TRP A 581 -7.59 8.02 -27.37
N ASN A 582 -8.32 9.08 -27.05
CA ASN A 582 -8.81 10.02 -28.05
C ASN A 582 -7.67 10.81 -28.71
N ALA A 583 -6.66 11.23 -27.95
CA ALA A 583 -5.49 11.93 -28.46
C ALA A 583 -4.67 11.01 -29.37
N SER A 584 -4.46 9.76 -28.98
CA SER A 584 -3.78 8.75 -29.80
C SER A 584 -4.55 8.43 -31.07
N ARG A 585 -5.88 8.31 -30.97
CA ARG A 585 -6.75 8.12 -32.13
C ARG A 585 -6.63 9.28 -33.12
N PHE A 586 -6.62 10.53 -32.63
CA PHE A 586 -6.38 11.71 -33.47
C PHE A 586 -5.03 11.62 -34.19
N THR A 587 -3.98 11.27 -33.46
CA THR A 587 -2.63 11.11 -34.04
C THR A 587 -2.61 10.03 -35.11
N ILE A 588 -3.11 8.84 -34.82
CA ILE A 588 -3.15 7.70 -35.76
C ILE A 588 -3.93 8.02 -37.02
N MET A 589 -5.07 8.71 -36.91
CA MET A 589 -5.88 9.15 -38.06
C MET A 589 -5.14 10.16 -38.97
N ASN A 590 -4.15 10.87 -38.44
CA ASN A 590 -3.31 11.78 -39.24
C ASN A 590 -2.03 11.11 -39.76
N LEU A 591 -1.74 9.87 -39.35
CA LEU A 591 -0.62 9.08 -39.83
C LEU A 591 -1.01 8.05 -40.87
N LEU A 592 -2.31 7.74 -41.03
CA LEU A 592 -2.84 6.74 -41.95
C LEU A 592 -3.87 7.38 -42.88
N ASP A 593 -3.96 6.88 -44.10
CA ASP A 593 -5.05 7.23 -45.05
C ASP A 593 -6.34 6.46 -44.69
N ASP A 594 -7.42 6.74 -45.45
CA ASP A 594 -8.72 6.08 -45.27
C ASP A 594 -8.68 4.55 -45.50
N GLU A 595 -7.65 4.06 -46.22
CA GLU A 595 -7.42 2.65 -46.49
C GLU A 595 -6.52 1.98 -45.43
N GLY A 596 -5.95 2.78 -44.52
CA GLY A 596 -5.06 2.36 -43.42
C GLY A 596 -3.59 2.22 -43.85
N ASN A 597 -3.19 2.82 -44.96
CA ASN A 597 -1.78 2.87 -45.37
C ASN A 597 -1.08 4.06 -44.73
N PRO A 598 0.22 3.98 -44.42
CA PRO A 598 0.98 5.08 -43.84
C PRO A 598 1.02 6.27 -44.78
N LEU A 599 0.68 7.46 -44.25
CA LEU A 599 0.90 8.73 -44.93
C LEU A 599 2.39 9.12 -44.91
N GLN A 600 2.78 10.05 -45.80
CA GLN A 600 4.14 10.53 -45.84
C GLN A 600 4.52 11.23 -44.54
N VAL A 601 5.63 10.77 -43.92
CA VAL A 601 6.22 11.31 -42.69
C VAL A 601 7.63 11.76 -43.03
N ALA A 602 8.07 12.92 -42.51
CA ALA A 602 9.45 13.39 -42.71
C ALA A 602 10.44 12.49 -41.93
N THR A 603 11.66 12.38 -42.44
CA THR A 603 12.75 11.82 -41.62
C THR A 603 13.29 12.88 -40.67
N ALA A 604 13.92 12.46 -39.57
CA ALA A 604 14.52 13.37 -38.59
C ALA A 604 15.48 14.41 -39.21
N GLU A 605 16.21 14.00 -40.27
CA GLU A 605 17.18 14.87 -40.97
C GLU A 605 16.52 15.91 -41.88
N LYS A 606 15.29 15.63 -42.35
CA LYS A 606 14.55 16.49 -43.28
C LYS A 606 13.45 17.30 -42.62
N ALA A 607 13.12 16.98 -41.39
CA ALA A 607 12.06 17.67 -40.64
C ALA A 607 12.44 19.15 -40.40
N MET A 608 11.60 20.06 -40.84
CA MET A 608 11.74 21.51 -40.60
C MET A 608 10.92 21.88 -39.36
N LEU A 609 11.48 21.65 -38.17
CA LEU A 609 10.82 21.86 -36.89
C LEU A 609 10.45 23.34 -36.67
N ARG A 610 9.20 23.63 -36.36
CA ARG A 610 8.71 24.92 -35.88
C ARG A 610 8.81 25.07 -34.37
N ASP A 611 8.47 26.23 -33.83
CA ASP A 611 8.58 26.48 -32.39
C ASP A 611 7.76 25.53 -31.54
N GLU A 612 6.51 25.19 -31.93
CA GLU A 612 5.68 24.24 -31.26
C GLU A 612 6.24 22.81 -31.26
N ASP A 613 6.91 22.38 -32.30
CA ASP A 613 7.57 21.10 -32.41
C ASP A 613 8.78 21.03 -31.46
N LYS A 614 9.64 22.05 -31.53
CA LYS A 614 10.81 22.17 -30.67
C LYS A 614 10.44 22.25 -29.19
N TRP A 615 9.32 22.95 -28.91
CA TRP A 615 8.77 23.05 -27.56
C TRP A 615 8.36 21.68 -27.02
N ILE A 616 7.49 20.93 -27.70
CA ILE A 616 7.03 19.63 -27.20
C ILE A 616 8.16 18.60 -27.10
N ILE A 617 9.08 18.59 -28.06
CA ILE A 617 10.28 17.73 -28.01
C ILE A 617 11.12 18.05 -26.77
N SER A 618 11.33 19.34 -26.45
CA SER A 618 12.05 19.75 -25.25
C SER A 618 11.32 19.33 -23.98
N ARG A 619 10.00 19.51 -23.94
CA ARG A 619 9.18 19.12 -22.76
C ARG A 619 9.23 17.62 -22.51
N VAL A 620 9.11 16.78 -23.54
CA VAL A 620 9.24 15.33 -23.44
C VAL A 620 10.64 14.94 -22.97
N ASN A 621 11.67 15.58 -23.53
CA ASN A 621 13.06 15.31 -23.18
C ASN A 621 13.39 15.66 -21.71
N GLU A 622 12.97 16.83 -21.25
CA GLU A 622 13.10 17.25 -19.84
C GLU A 622 12.32 16.32 -18.89
N ALA A 623 11.06 16.02 -19.23
CA ALA A 623 10.23 15.12 -18.46
C ALA A 623 10.82 13.69 -18.38
N THR A 624 11.47 13.21 -19.44
CA THR A 624 12.17 11.92 -19.45
C THR A 624 13.25 11.87 -18.36
N ALA A 625 14.08 12.92 -18.24
CA ALA A 625 15.08 12.99 -17.18
C ALA A 625 14.46 13.02 -15.78
N ASP A 626 13.42 13.82 -15.63
CA ASP A 626 12.73 14.02 -14.36
C ASP A 626 11.99 12.78 -13.86
N ILE A 627 11.30 12.08 -14.77
CA ILE A 627 10.59 10.83 -14.48
C ILE A 627 11.59 9.74 -14.11
N THR A 628 12.67 9.61 -14.90
CA THR A 628 13.74 8.63 -14.62
C THR A 628 14.37 8.87 -13.25
N ASN A 629 14.71 10.12 -12.92
CA ASN A 629 15.26 10.46 -11.60
C ASN A 629 14.27 10.18 -10.45
N SER A 630 12.97 10.38 -10.65
CA SER A 630 11.95 10.04 -9.65
C SER A 630 11.84 8.53 -9.45
N LEU A 631 11.91 7.73 -10.54
CA LEU A 631 11.91 6.26 -10.45
C LEU A 631 13.18 5.74 -9.75
N GLU A 632 14.36 6.31 -10.02
CA GLU A 632 15.61 5.96 -9.32
C GLU A 632 15.55 6.23 -7.81
N LYS A 633 14.76 7.20 -7.39
CA LYS A 633 14.53 7.54 -5.98
C LYS A 633 13.34 6.84 -5.34
N PHE A 634 12.71 5.92 -6.05
CA PHE A 634 11.47 5.26 -5.61
C PHE A 634 10.29 6.22 -5.35
N GLU A 635 10.30 7.40 -5.96
CA GLU A 635 9.21 8.40 -5.90
C GLU A 635 8.17 8.11 -6.99
N LEU A 636 7.59 6.88 -6.97
CA LEU A 636 6.75 6.37 -8.06
C LEU A 636 5.49 7.21 -8.28
N GLY A 637 4.89 7.72 -7.20
CA GLY A 637 3.73 8.61 -7.29
C GLY A 637 4.05 9.93 -7.99
N LEU A 638 5.24 10.50 -7.72
CA LEU A 638 5.71 11.72 -8.38
C LEU A 638 6.05 11.46 -9.86
N ALA A 639 6.67 10.31 -10.16
CA ALA A 639 6.91 9.90 -11.54
C ALA A 639 5.61 9.80 -12.34
N GLY A 640 4.59 9.13 -11.80
CA GLY A 640 3.27 9.02 -12.42
C GLY A 640 2.59 10.37 -12.62
N GLN A 641 2.70 11.29 -11.66
CA GLN A 641 2.17 12.64 -11.76
C GLN A 641 2.81 13.43 -12.92
N LYS A 642 4.15 13.35 -13.07
CA LYS A 642 4.87 14.02 -14.16
C LYS A 642 4.47 13.45 -15.54
N VAL A 643 4.26 12.15 -15.65
CA VAL A 643 3.76 11.54 -16.89
C VAL A 643 2.35 12.04 -17.20
N TYR A 644 1.48 12.12 -16.19
CA TYR A 644 0.13 12.65 -16.33
C TYR A 644 0.14 14.09 -16.86
N GLU A 645 0.89 14.99 -16.23
CA GLU A 645 1.00 16.40 -16.61
C GLU A 645 1.54 16.56 -18.04
N LEU A 646 2.57 15.80 -18.39
CA LEU A 646 3.13 15.80 -19.74
C LEU A 646 2.08 15.40 -20.80
N ILE A 647 1.32 14.34 -20.53
CA ILE A 647 0.32 13.84 -21.48
C ILE A 647 -0.92 14.72 -21.49
N TRP A 648 -1.48 15.04 -20.33
CA TRP A 648 -2.75 15.77 -20.23
C TRP A 648 -2.59 17.22 -20.60
N ASP A 649 -1.68 17.93 -19.93
CA ASP A 649 -1.54 19.36 -20.04
C ASP A 649 -0.72 19.78 -21.27
N GLU A 650 0.41 19.10 -21.55
CA GLU A 650 1.31 19.53 -22.61
C GLU A 650 0.90 18.96 -23.97
N TYR A 651 0.75 17.64 -24.06
CA TYR A 651 0.45 16.99 -25.34
C TYR A 651 -1.00 17.19 -25.77
N CYS A 652 -1.98 16.80 -24.92
CA CYS A 652 -3.39 16.82 -25.30
C CYS A 652 -3.97 18.21 -25.36
N ASP A 653 -3.72 19.08 -24.36
CA ASP A 653 -4.35 20.38 -24.26
C ASP A 653 -3.67 21.43 -25.12
N TRP A 654 -2.37 21.28 -25.40
CA TRP A 654 -1.62 22.28 -26.14
C TRP A 654 -1.07 21.79 -27.47
N TYR A 655 -0.20 20.76 -27.47
CA TYR A 655 0.50 20.41 -28.71
C TYR A 655 -0.46 19.99 -29.84
N ILE A 656 -1.44 19.14 -29.55
CA ILE A 656 -2.46 18.73 -30.52
C ILE A 656 -3.18 19.95 -31.10
N GLU A 657 -3.55 20.94 -30.28
CA GLU A 657 -4.23 22.13 -30.77
C GLU A 657 -3.33 23.05 -31.61
N LEU A 658 -2.06 23.19 -31.23
CA LEU A 658 -1.08 23.98 -31.97
C LEU A 658 -0.81 23.41 -33.36
N VAL A 659 -0.68 22.08 -33.48
CA VAL A 659 -0.29 21.40 -34.73
C VAL A 659 -1.44 21.26 -35.74
N LYS A 660 -2.72 21.32 -35.30
CA LYS A 660 -3.89 21.15 -36.18
C LYS A 660 -3.87 22.03 -37.42
N ALA A 661 -3.37 23.27 -37.32
CA ALA A 661 -3.31 24.18 -38.45
C ALA A 661 -2.45 23.65 -39.60
N ARG A 662 -1.34 23.03 -39.24
CA ARG A 662 -0.36 22.49 -40.16
C ARG A 662 -0.88 21.22 -40.85
N LEU A 663 -1.51 20.36 -40.10
CA LEU A 663 -2.11 19.09 -40.61
C LEU A 663 -3.21 19.35 -41.64
N TRP A 664 -3.85 20.53 -41.61
CA TRP A 664 -4.91 20.93 -42.58
C TRP A 664 -4.44 21.96 -43.62
N SER A 665 -3.14 22.30 -43.65
CA SER A 665 -2.57 23.20 -44.66
C SER A 665 -2.44 22.50 -46.02
N ASP A 666 -2.11 23.25 -47.08
CA ASP A 666 -1.80 22.68 -48.40
C ASP A 666 -0.31 22.34 -48.57
N ASP A 667 0.51 22.61 -47.58
CA ASP A 667 1.97 22.35 -47.58
C ASP A 667 2.26 20.93 -47.10
N GLU A 668 2.56 20.05 -48.07
CA GLU A 668 2.83 18.64 -47.79
C GLU A 668 4.15 18.41 -47.03
N GLU A 669 5.14 19.26 -47.15
CA GLU A 669 6.41 19.13 -46.41
C GLU A 669 6.22 19.52 -44.96
N ASP A 670 5.44 20.54 -44.68
CA ASP A 670 5.04 20.94 -43.33
C ASP A 670 4.14 19.88 -42.65
N LYS A 671 3.18 19.33 -43.40
CA LYS A 671 2.38 18.19 -42.91
C LYS A 671 3.23 16.96 -42.54
N ALA A 672 4.19 16.61 -43.43
CA ALA A 672 5.09 15.49 -43.18
C ALA A 672 5.95 15.71 -41.94
N THR A 673 6.42 16.94 -41.70
CA THR A 673 7.13 17.29 -40.45
C THR A 673 6.20 17.20 -39.22
N ALA A 674 5.00 17.74 -39.29
CA ALA A 674 4.03 17.66 -38.20
C ALA A 674 3.68 16.20 -37.84
N ARG A 675 3.50 15.32 -38.84
CA ARG A 675 3.27 13.88 -38.64
C ARG A 675 4.46 13.21 -37.97
N PHE A 676 5.68 13.52 -38.36
CA PHE A 676 6.91 13.03 -37.77
C PHE A 676 6.95 13.33 -36.25
N VAL A 677 6.70 14.59 -35.89
CA VAL A 677 6.77 14.99 -34.48
C VAL A 677 5.62 14.37 -33.66
N LEU A 678 4.38 14.36 -34.20
CA LEU A 678 3.24 13.69 -33.55
C LEU A 678 3.54 12.23 -33.24
N GLN A 679 4.09 11.49 -34.20
CA GLN A 679 4.43 10.08 -34.05
C GLN A 679 5.56 9.88 -33.04
N SER A 680 6.66 10.63 -33.17
CA SER A 680 7.82 10.51 -32.28
C SER A 680 7.46 10.83 -30.83
N VAL A 681 6.71 11.91 -30.62
CA VAL A 681 6.25 12.32 -29.29
C VAL A 681 5.30 11.29 -28.72
N LEU A 682 4.29 10.80 -29.47
CA LEU A 682 3.38 9.77 -28.97
C LEU A 682 4.13 8.49 -28.58
N LYS A 683 5.13 8.07 -29.36
CA LYS A 683 5.98 6.91 -28.99
C LYS A 683 6.66 7.10 -27.63
N ASP A 684 7.32 8.25 -27.43
CA ASP A 684 8.01 8.52 -26.16
C ASP A 684 7.03 8.60 -24.98
N LEU A 685 5.85 9.22 -25.17
CA LEU A 685 4.79 9.27 -24.16
C LEU A 685 4.28 7.89 -23.78
N LEU A 686 4.07 6.99 -24.75
CA LEU A 686 3.64 5.62 -24.51
C LEU A 686 4.71 4.84 -23.73
N LYS A 687 5.99 5.00 -24.08
CA LYS A 687 7.11 4.40 -23.36
C LYS A 687 7.17 4.86 -21.89
N LEU A 688 7.05 6.17 -21.65
CA LEU A 688 7.09 6.76 -20.32
C LEU A 688 5.87 6.33 -19.45
N LEU A 689 4.72 6.13 -20.06
CA LEU A 689 3.49 5.71 -19.37
C LEU A 689 3.39 4.20 -19.17
N HIS A 690 4.05 3.38 -20.02
CA HIS A 690 3.89 1.93 -20.04
C HIS A 690 4.07 1.24 -18.66
N PRO A 691 5.05 1.58 -17.82
CA PRO A 691 5.16 0.97 -16.49
C PRO A 691 3.92 1.17 -15.61
N PHE A 692 3.21 2.27 -15.79
CA PHE A 692 2.05 2.66 -14.99
C PHE A 692 0.72 2.12 -15.53
N MET A 693 0.54 2.21 -16.85
CA MET A 693 -0.68 1.83 -17.58
C MET A 693 -0.32 0.94 -18.77
N PRO A 694 0.07 -0.32 -18.50
CA PRO A 694 0.68 -1.16 -19.51
C PRO A 694 -0.25 -1.59 -20.64
N PHE A 695 -1.53 -1.82 -20.37
CA PHE A 695 -2.44 -2.37 -21.36
C PHE A 695 -2.83 -1.36 -22.45
N ILE A 696 -3.29 -0.18 -22.05
CA ILE A 696 -3.69 0.86 -23.01
C ILE A 696 -2.51 1.32 -23.87
N THR A 697 -1.31 1.40 -23.26
CA THR A 697 -0.12 1.82 -23.99
C THR A 697 0.33 0.77 -25.01
N GLU A 698 0.29 -0.50 -24.67
CA GLU A 698 0.57 -1.60 -25.61
C GLU A 698 -0.46 -1.66 -26.72
N GLU A 699 -1.75 -1.51 -26.40
CA GLU A 699 -2.81 -1.50 -27.41
C GLU A 699 -2.60 -0.36 -28.41
N ILE A 700 -2.36 0.86 -27.95
CA ILE A 700 -2.12 2.02 -28.84
C ILE A 700 -0.85 1.81 -29.68
N TRP A 701 0.21 1.26 -29.07
CA TRP A 701 1.47 0.98 -29.76
C TRP A 701 1.28 0.08 -30.97
N GLY A 702 0.46 -0.96 -30.85
CA GLY A 702 0.15 -1.88 -31.94
C GLY A 702 -0.51 -1.26 -33.18
N TYR A 703 -1.06 -0.04 -33.07
CA TYR A 703 -1.62 0.72 -34.20
C TYR A 703 -0.65 1.68 -34.85
N LEU A 704 0.53 1.91 -34.26
CA LEU A 704 1.55 2.77 -34.88
C LEU A 704 2.22 2.06 -36.05
N PRO A 705 2.59 2.80 -37.13
CA PRO A 705 3.31 2.19 -38.25
C PRO A 705 4.61 1.52 -37.83
N ALA A 706 4.83 0.25 -38.21
CA ALA A 706 5.97 -0.56 -37.78
C ALA A 706 7.33 -0.09 -38.33
N GLU A 707 7.36 0.70 -39.41
CA GLU A 707 8.59 1.18 -40.05
C GLU A 707 9.45 2.11 -39.18
N LEU A 708 8.96 2.46 -37.98
CA LEU A 708 9.66 3.30 -36.99
C LEU A 708 9.88 2.54 -35.68
N GLY A 709 9.91 1.19 -35.73
CA GLY A 709 10.04 0.34 -34.57
C GLY A 709 11.37 0.54 -33.84
N ASP A 710 11.29 0.83 -32.54
CA ASP A 710 12.39 0.83 -31.58
C ASP A 710 12.31 -0.41 -30.67
N SER A 711 11.62 -1.48 -31.06
CA SER A 711 11.61 -2.71 -30.30
C SER A 711 12.89 -3.50 -30.53
N ASN A 712 13.38 -4.12 -29.47
CA ASN A 712 14.57 -4.98 -29.53
C ASN A 712 14.23 -6.40 -30.03
N ASP A 713 12.97 -6.66 -30.37
CA ASP A 713 12.49 -7.93 -30.89
C ASP A 713 11.74 -7.78 -32.22
N ASP A 714 11.61 -8.89 -32.93
CA ASP A 714 10.96 -8.97 -34.25
C ASP A 714 9.44 -8.70 -34.21
N ASP A 715 8.83 -8.75 -33.02
CA ASP A 715 7.39 -8.62 -32.81
C ASP A 715 6.93 -7.19 -32.48
N ASN A 716 7.86 -6.24 -32.32
CA ASN A 716 7.57 -4.80 -32.09
C ASN A 716 6.62 -4.53 -30.92
N LEU A 717 6.88 -5.18 -29.77
CA LEU A 717 6.10 -4.96 -28.55
C LEU A 717 6.65 -3.77 -27.75
N LEU A 718 5.77 -2.98 -27.14
CA LEU A 718 6.16 -1.84 -26.30
C LEU A 718 6.90 -2.31 -25.04
N ILE A 719 6.46 -3.39 -24.43
CA ILE A 719 7.06 -3.93 -23.19
C ILE A 719 8.56 -4.27 -23.35
N THR A 720 9.02 -4.59 -24.57
CA THR A 720 10.41 -4.90 -24.88
C THR A 720 11.15 -3.73 -25.53
N SER A 721 10.49 -2.59 -25.74
CA SER A 721 11.08 -1.39 -26.30
C SER A 721 12.05 -0.71 -25.33
N SER A 722 12.98 0.10 -25.87
CA SER A 722 13.95 0.81 -25.05
C SER A 722 13.34 2.02 -24.34
N TRP A 723 13.70 2.21 -23.05
CA TRP A 723 13.34 3.40 -22.29
C TRP A 723 13.90 4.68 -22.91
N PRO A 724 13.14 5.78 -22.99
CA PRO A 724 13.65 7.04 -23.52
C PRO A 724 14.83 7.57 -22.71
N ILE A 725 15.77 8.21 -23.37
CA ILE A 725 16.98 8.77 -22.75
C ILE A 725 17.02 10.28 -23.02
N TYR A 726 17.34 11.06 -21.98
CA TYR A 726 17.57 12.49 -22.10
C TYR A 726 18.72 12.80 -23.09
N ASP A 727 18.49 13.73 -24.03
CA ASP A 727 19.46 14.16 -25.01
C ASP A 727 19.55 15.71 -25.00
N GLU A 728 20.68 16.25 -24.57
CA GLU A 728 20.90 17.70 -24.49
C GLU A 728 20.64 18.44 -25.82
N ARG A 729 20.86 17.76 -26.97
CA ARG A 729 20.63 18.32 -28.31
C ARG A 729 19.13 18.57 -28.60
N LYS A 730 18.23 17.98 -27.84
CA LYS A 730 16.77 18.13 -27.94
C LYS A 730 16.21 19.23 -27.04
N THR A 731 17.06 20.10 -26.49
CA THR A 731 16.65 21.22 -25.63
C THR A 731 16.67 22.52 -26.44
N TYR A 732 15.50 23.12 -26.68
CA TYR A 732 15.31 24.31 -27.49
C TYR A 732 14.75 25.47 -26.64
N SER A 733 15.59 26.06 -25.78
CA SER A 733 15.16 27.03 -24.76
C SER A 733 14.40 28.23 -25.29
N GLU A 734 14.78 28.75 -26.50
CA GLU A 734 14.13 29.89 -27.15
C GLU A 734 12.68 29.53 -27.56
N SER A 735 12.49 28.40 -28.21
CA SER A 735 11.18 27.92 -28.64
C SER A 735 10.29 27.59 -27.43
N VAL A 736 10.88 27.05 -26.38
CA VAL A 736 10.17 26.82 -25.11
C VAL A 736 9.67 28.14 -24.54
N SER A 737 10.51 29.14 -24.42
CA SER A 737 10.15 30.46 -23.92
C SER A 737 8.99 31.09 -24.74
N ARG A 738 9.09 31.02 -26.08
CA ARG A 738 8.06 31.56 -26.99
C ARG A 738 6.69 30.90 -26.79
N ILE A 739 6.66 29.56 -26.77
CA ILE A 739 5.39 28.83 -26.62
C ILE A 739 4.81 28.97 -25.21
N GLU A 740 5.63 28.97 -24.14
CA GLU A 740 5.13 29.24 -22.80
C GLU A 740 4.53 30.66 -22.69
N THR A 741 5.15 31.68 -23.31
CA THR A 741 4.57 33.02 -23.44
C THR A 741 3.23 32.99 -24.19
N ALA A 742 3.11 32.24 -25.29
CA ALA A 742 1.85 32.08 -26.00
C ALA A 742 0.76 31.45 -25.10
N LYS A 743 1.12 30.41 -24.30
CA LYS A 743 0.22 29.73 -23.36
C LYS A 743 -0.27 30.71 -22.28
N GLU A 744 0.61 31.52 -21.71
CA GLU A 744 0.25 32.54 -20.72
C GLU A 744 -0.73 33.57 -21.31
N ILE A 745 -0.43 34.14 -22.48
CA ILE A 745 -1.28 35.11 -23.18
C ILE A 745 -2.67 34.49 -23.45
N ILE A 746 -2.73 33.28 -24.00
CA ILE A 746 -3.98 32.59 -24.32
C ILE A 746 -4.78 32.31 -23.04
N LYS A 747 -4.15 31.92 -21.95
CA LYS A 747 -4.80 31.72 -20.64
C LYS A 747 -5.34 33.04 -20.10
N ALA A 748 -4.58 34.13 -20.18
CA ALA A 748 -5.00 35.46 -19.72
C ALA A 748 -6.21 35.96 -20.54
N ILE A 749 -6.23 35.76 -21.86
CA ILE A 749 -7.39 36.07 -22.72
C ILE A 749 -8.61 35.26 -22.31
N ARG A 750 -8.45 33.95 -22.05
CA ARG A 750 -9.56 33.07 -21.62
C ARG A 750 -10.16 33.52 -20.29
N ASN A 751 -9.30 33.89 -19.33
CA ASN A 751 -9.72 34.41 -18.03
C ASN A 751 -10.48 35.75 -18.20
N ALA A 752 -9.92 36.69 -18.92
CA ALA A 752 -10.58 38.00 -19.23
C ALA A 752 -11.94 37.82 -19.87
N ARG A 753 -12.08 36.86 -20.79
CA ARG A 753 -13.37 36.52 -21.41
C ARG A 753 -14.38 35.95 -20.43
N THR A 754 -13.92 35.12 -19.51
CA THR A 754 -14.75 34.51 -18.45
C THR A 754 -15.27 35.56 -17.48
N GLU A 755 -14.45 36.57 -17.15
CA GLU A 755 -14.85 37.67 -16.26
C GLU A 755 -16.02 38.50 -16.81
N VAL A 756 -16.10 38.65 -18.16
CA VAL A 756 -17.17 39.37 -18.82
C VAL A 756 -18.25 38.47 -19.45
N ASP A 757 -18.22 37.16 -19.13
CA ASP A 757 -19.16 36.14 -19.61
C ASP A 757 -19.25 36.09 -21.16
N ALA A 758 -18.11 36.33 -21.85
CA ALA A 758 -18.05 36.33 -23.31
C ALA A 758 -18.03 34.89 -23.87
N ALA A 759 -18.79 34.65 -24.93
CA ALA A 759 -18.84 33.35 -25.59
C ALA A 759 -17.47 32.93 -26.12
N PRO A 760 -17.02 31.67 -25.92
CA PRO A 760 -15.71 31.19 -26.37
C PRO A 760 -15.43 31.35 -27.88
N SER A 761 -16.44 31.35 -28.71
CA SER A 761 -16.33 31.47 -30.17
C SER A 761 -16.26 32.92 -30.69
N ARG A 762 -16.46 33.91 -29.81
CA ARG A 762 -16.47 35.31 -30.22
C ARG A 762 -15.08 35.78 -30.61
N LYS A 763 -14.98 36.46 -31.75
CA LYS A 763 -13.75 37.03 -32.29
C LYS A 763 -13.52 38.42 -31.70
N HIS A 764 -12.28 38.77 -31.42
CA HIS A 764 -11.88 40.06 -30.84
C HIS A 764 -10.51 40.51 -31.33
N ASN A 765 -10.21 41.79 -31.22
CA ASN A 765 -8.88 42.35 -31.40
C ASN A 765 -8.11 42.30 -30.06
N LEU A 766 -6.81 42.33 -30.14
CA LEU A 766 -5.91 42.27 -28.99
C LEU A 766 -4.83 43.32 -29.07
N ILE A 767 -4.66 44.12 -28.03
CA ILE A 767 -3.50 45.01 -27.90
C ILE A 767 -2.60 44.37 -26.81
N VAL A 768 -1.35 44.19 -27.13
CA VAL A 768 -0.33 43.67 -26.21
C VAL A 768 0.68 44.77 -25.88
N LYS A 769 0.69 45.21 -24.64
CA LYS A 769 1.66 46.19 -24.15
C LYS A 769 2.87 45.46 -23.56
N THR A 770 4.01 45.61 -24.25
CA THR A 770 5.26 45.04 -23.81
C THR A 770 6.46 45.70 -24.51
N ASP A 771 7.55 45.95 -23.78
CA ASP A 771 8.79 46.41 -24.34
C ASP A 771 9.78 45.29 -24.64
N ALA A 772 9.80 44.27 -23.77
CA ALA A 772 10.79 43.21 -23.82
C ALA A 772 10.41 42.04 -24.74
N LEU A 773 9.14 41.81 -25.02
CA LEU A 773 8.64 40.59 -25.68
C LEU A 773 8.04 40.88 -27.08
N LYS A 774 8.32 42.02 -27.69
CA LYS A 774 7.71 42.36 -28.98
C LYS A 774 7.99 41.32 -30.07
N ASP A 775 9.25 40.96 -30.26
CA ASP A 775 9.63 39.96 -31.27
C ASP A 775 9.03 38.59 -30.98
N THR A 776 8.94 38.23 -29.65
CA THR A 776 8.29 37.01 -29.22
C THR A 776 6.81 37.00 -29.57
N VAL A 777 6.08 38.07 -29.24
CA VAL A 777 4.63 38.16 -29.52
C VAL A 777 4.36 38.14 -31.03
N GLU A 778 5.19 38.78 -31.84
CA GLU A 778 5.11 38.74 -33.31
C GLU A 778 5.31 37.31 -33.82
N ALA A 779 6.30 36.57 -33.31
CA ALA A 779 6.58 35.18 -33.70
C ALA A 779 5.42 34.22 -33.36
N ILE A 780 4.78 34.38 -32.21
CA ILE A 780 3.70 33.51 -31.73
C ILE A 780 2.31 34.00 -32.12
N SER A 781 2.21 35.12 -32.85
CA SER A 781 0.92 35.79 -33.20
C SER A 781 -0.09 34.83 -33.87
N ALA A 782 0.41 33.97 -34.74
CA ALA A 782 -0.44 33.00 -35.45
C ALA A 782 -1.13 32.00 -34.50
N HIS A 783 -0.41 31.55 -33.47
CA HIS A 783 -0.96 30.64 -32.45
C HIS A 783 -2.01 31.34 -31.58
N ILE A 784 -1.72 32.59 -31.14
CA ILE A 784 -2.67 33.39 -30.35
C ILE A 784 -3.95 33.64 -31.14
N LYS A 785 -3.82 34.14 -32.42
CA LYS A 785 -4.94 34.41 -33.30
C LYS A 785 -5.87 33.19 -33.43
N LYS A 786 -5.29 32.03 -33.67
CA LYS A 786 -6.06 30.80 -33.91
C LYS A 786 -6.71 30.24 -32.63
N ILE A 787 -5.95 30.12 -31.55
CA ILE A 787 -6.43 29.40 -30.35
C ILE A 787 -7.31 30.27 -29.47
N ALA A 788 -7.07 31.61 -29.43
CA ALA A 788 -7.86 32.53 -28.63
C ALA A 788 -8.95 33.26 -29.46
N ASN A 789 -9.13 32.96 -30.75
CA ASN A 789 -10.06 33.63 -31.65
C ASN A 789 -9.78 35.13 -31.80
N VAL A 790 -8.51 35.53 -31.82
CA VAL A 790 -8.07 36.91 -32.04
C VAL A 790 -8.03 37.22 -33.54
N VAL A 791 -8.63 38.34 -33.93
CA VAL A 791 -8.66 38.81 -35.34
C VAL A 791 -7.35 39.44 -35.69
N ASP A 792 -6.95 40.47 -34.91
CA ASP A 792 -5.68 41.13 -35.06
C ASP A 792 -4.99 41.44 -33.75
N ILE A 793 -3.63 41.52 -33.78
CA ILE A 793 -2.80 41.80 -32.63
C ILE A 793 -1.99 43.04 -32.92
N THR A 794 -2.10 44.05 -32.06
CA THR A 794 -1.27 45.23 -32.05
C THR A 794 -0.32 45.15 -30.87
N VAL A 795 0.98 45.34 -31.13
CA VAL A 795 1.99 45.36 -30.06
C VAL A 795 2.44 46.78 -29.82
N GLU A 796 2.30 47.24 -28.58
CA GLU A 796 2.64 48.63 -28.18
C GLU A 796 3.62 48.61 -27.01
N GLY A 797 4.30 49.74 -26.80
CA GLY A 797 5.16 49.94 -25.62
C GLY A 797 4.34 50.04 -24.33
N THR A 798 4.96 49.73 -23.21
CA THR A 798 4.32 49.79 -21.87
C THR A 798 3.80 51.15 -21.51
N ASP A 799 4.39 52.25 -22.05
CA ASP A 799 4.04 53.65 -21.80
C ASP A 799 2.88 54.16 -22.72
N SER A 800 2.35 53.33 -23.63
CA SER A 800 1.24 53.75 -24.53
C SER A 800 -0.04 54.03 -23.73
N GLU A 801 -0.88 54.96 -24.23
CA GLU A 801 -2.15 55.27 -23.61
C GLU A 801 -3.09 54.03 -23.66
N THR A 802 -3.77 53.77 -22.53
CA THR A 802 -4.76 52.71 -22.49
C THR A 802 -6.11 53.19 -23.05
N PRO A 803 -6.64 52.57 -24.10
CA PRO A 803 -7.94 52.97 -24.64
C PRO A 803 -9.05 52.81 -23.63
N ASP A 804 -10.07 53.70 -23.72
CA ASP A 804 -11.29 53.50 -22.90
C ASP A 804 -12.09 52.28 -23.37
N GLY A 805 -12.80 51.60 -22.43
CA GLY A 805 -13.68 50.48 -22.77
C GLY A 805 -12.95 49.17 -23.10
N VAL A 806 -11.82 48.93 -22.51
CA VAL A 806 -11.08 47.69 -22.65
C VAL A 806 -11.13 46.82 -21.37
N VAL A 807 -11.07 45.50 -21.55
CA VAL A 807 -10.79 44.55 -20.47
C VAL A 807 -9.31 44.32 -20.43
N SER A 808 -8.67 44.51 -19.28
CA SER A 808 -7.24 44.28 -19.12
C SER A 808 -6.94 42.95 -18.44
N ALA A 809 -5.84 42.31 -18.84
CA ALA A 809 -5.30 41.15 -18.19
C ALA A 809 -3.77 41.22 -18.22
N VAL A 810 -3.10 40.66 -17.25
CA VAL A 810 -1.63 40.67 -17.16
C VAL A 810 -1.06 39.31 -17.50
N PHE A 811 0.15 39.32 -18.08
CA PHE A 811 1.00 38.14 -18.27
C PHE A 811 2.44 38.47 -17.92
N THR A 812 3.31 37.47 -17.79
CA THR A 812 4.71 37.70 -17.44
C THR A 812 5.40 38.53 -18.53
N GLY A 813 5.69 39.81 -18.23
CA GLY A 813 6.37 40.74 -19.12
C GLY A 813 5.45 41.66 -19.93
N GLY A 814 4.16 41.75 -19.62
CA GLY A 814 3.26 42.71 -20.32
C GLY A 814 1.81 42.70 -19.84
N GLU A 815 0.99 43.48 -20.50
CA GLU A 815 -0.44 43.63 -20.29
C GLU A 815 -1.19 43.39 -21.60
N LEU A 816 -2.37 42.77 -21.47
CA LEU A 816 -3.30 42.51 -22.56
C LEU A 816 -4.48 43.44 -22.43
N LEU A 817 -4.89 44.12 -23.53
CA LEU A 817 -6.08 44.94 -23.59
C LEU A 817 -6.99 44.40 -24.69
N ILE A 818 -8.23 44.08 -24.31
CA ILE A 818 -9.23 43.53 -25.22
C ILE A 818 -10.41 44.52 -25.26
N PRO A 819 -10.82 45.06 -26.44
CA PRO A 819 -11.94 45.94 -26.53
C PRO A 819 -13.23 45.25 -26.04
N LEU A 820 -13.88 45.81 -25.02
CA LEU A 820 -15.09 45.24 -24.44
C LEU A 820 -16.22 45.08 -25.47
N ALA A 821 -16.32 46.00 -26.44
CA ALA A 821 -17.26 45.95 -27.55
C ALA A 821 -17.09 44.69 -28.43
N ASP A 822 -15.87 44.14 -28.51
CA ASP A 822 -15.60 42.94 -29.26
C ASP A 822 -16.07 41.70 -28.48
N LEU A 823 -16.04 41.74 -27.15
CA LEU A 823 -16.39 40.62 -26.29
C LEU A 823 -17.88 40.50 -25.95
N VAL A 824 -18.55 41.65 -25.78
CA VAL A 824 -19.95 41.67 -25.32
C VAL A 824 -20.82 42.30 -26.42
N ASP A 825 -21.92 41.67 -26.77
CA ASP A 825 -22.95 42.24 -27.59
C ASP A 825 -23.89 43.01 -26.68
N PHE A 826 -23.64 44.32 -26.55
CA PHE A 826 -24.40 45.15 -25.61
C PHE A 826 -25.90 45.14 -25.86
N GLU A 827 -26.33 45.06 -27.14
CA GLU A 827 -27.76 44.99 -27.44
C GLU A 827 -28.37 43.62 -27.10
N ALA A 828 -27.73 42.56 -27.53
CA ALA A 828 -28.16 41.19 -27.22
C ALA A 828 -28.10 40.87 -25.72
N GLU A 829 -27.05 41.30 -25.04
CA GLU A 829 -26.90 41.08 -23.59
C GLU A 829 -27.89 41.91 -22.78
N ARG A 830 -28.15 43.15 -23.21
CA ARG A 830 -29.19 43.98 -22.62
C ARG A 830 -30.59 43.35 -22.81
N GLU A 831 -30.90 42.85 -23.99
CA GLU A 831 -32.13 42.13 -24.23
C GLU A 831 -32.26 40.85 -23.37
N ARG A 832 -31.17 40.11 -23.21
CA ARG A 832 -31.09 38.95 -22.35
C ARG A 832 -31.33 39.30 -20.88
N LEU A 833 -30.62 40.33 -20.40
CA LEU A 833 -30.73 40.78 -19.01
C LEU A 833 -32.12 41.39 -18.72
N GLU A 834 -32.73 42.08 -19.68
CA GLU A 834 -34.12 42.57 -19.57
C GLU A 834 -35.13 41.42 -19.51
N LYS A 835 -34.94 40.38 -20.30
CA LYS A 835 -35.77 39.16 -20.23
C LYS A 835 -35.59 38.45 -18.89
N GLU A 836 -34.35 38.35 -18.42
CA GLU A 836 -34.03 37.72 -17.13
C GLU A 836 -34.56 38.53 -15.94
N LYS A 837 -34.44 39.86 -16.01
CA LYS A 837 -35.05 40.76 -15.02
C LYS A 837 -36.56 40.53 -14.95
N LYS A 838 -37.25 40.49 -16.07
CA LYS A 838 -38.69 40.27 -16.14
C LYS A 838 -39.08 38.86 -15.61
N ARG A 839 -38.25 37.86 -15.86
CA ARG A 839 -38.42 36.51 -15.32
C ARG A 839 -38.32 36.52 -13.79
N LEU A 840 -37.23 37.10 -13.27
CA LEU A 840 -36.95 37.19 -11.84
C LEU A 840 -37.99 38.04 -11.11
N GLU A 841 -38.44 39.16 -11.67
CA GLU A 841 -39.55 39.94 -11.15
C GLU A 841 -40.86 39.13 -11.05
N GLY A 842 -41.12 38.27 -12.05
CA GLY A 842 -42.24 37.32 -12.03
C GLY A 842 -42.10 36.26 -10.92
N GLU A 843 -40.90 35.72 -10.70
CA GLU A 843 -40.61 34.74 -9.63
C GLU A 843 -40.71 35.36 -8.25
N VAL A 844 -40.17 36.56 -8.04
CA VAL A 844 -40.32 37.33 -6.79
C VAL A 844 -41.78 37.59 -6.48
N ALA A 845 -42.53 38.12 -7.46
CA ALA A 845 -43.96 38.38 -7.30
C ALA A 845 -44.76 37.10 -6.99
N ARG A 846 -44.37 35.95 -7.57
CA ARG A 846 -45.01 34.66 -7.31
C ARG A 846 -44.77 34.20 -5.86
N VAL A 847 -43.51 34.32 -5.39
CA VAL A 847 -43.14 33.95 -4.01
C VAL A 847 -43.83 34.91 -3.02
N ASP A 848 -43.83 36.22 -3.26
CA ASP A 848 -44.47 37.22 -2.43
C ASP A 848 -45.98 37.01 -2.34
N LYS A 849 -46.62 36.68 -3.44
CA LYS A 849 -48.09 36.32 -3.49
C LYS A 849 -48.34 35.04 -2.69
N LYS A 850 -47.45 34.09 -2.71
CA LYS A 850 -47.56 32.82 -1.96
C LYS A 850 -47.38 33.03 -0.48
N LEU A 851 -46.39 33.86 -0.09
CA LEU A 851 -46.11 34.19 1.29
C LEU A 851 -47.15 35.18 1.91
N SER A 852 -47.77 36.02 1.11
CA SER A 852 -48.87 36.90 1.56
C SER A 852 -50.22 36.20 1.72
N ASN A 853 -50.36 34.96 1.21
CA ASN A 853 -51.57 34.16 1.38
C ASN A 853 -51.63 33.57 2.79
N GLN A 854 -52.40 34.22 3.67
CA GLN A 854 -52.57 33.77 5.07
C GLN A 854 -53.02 32.31 5.20
N GLY A 855 -53.80 31.81 4.23
CA GLY A 855 -54.21 30.40 4.20
C GLY A 855 -53.11 29.42 3.91
N PHE A 856 -52.07 29.81 3.16
CA PHE A 856 -50.87 29.01 2.92
C PHE A 856 -49.96 29.05 4.14
N VAL A 857 -49.65 30.23 4.67
CA VAL A 857 -48.72 30.40 5.80
C VAL A 857 -49.22 29.72 7.08
N ALA A 858 -50.54 29.69 7.28
CA ALA A 858 -51.18 29.07 8.44
C ALA A 858 -51.34 27.53 8.34
N LYS A 859 -51.28 26.95 7.13
CA LYS A 859 -51.54 25.51 6.90
C LYS A 859 -50.32 24.72 6.48
N ALA A 860 -49.29 25.38 5.93
CA ALA A 860 -48.06 24.72 5.48
C ALA A 860 -47.12 24.46 6.66
N PRO A 861 -46.32 23.37 6.64
CA PRO A 861 -45.25 23.15 7.62
C PRO A 861 -44.27 24.32 7.66
N ALA A 862 -43.74 24.65 8.85
CA ALA A 862 -42.82 25.78 9.02
C ALA A 862 -41.57 25.69 8.14
N SER A 863 -41.09 24.47 7.86
CA SER A 863 -39.93 24.24 6.97
C SER A 863 -40.25 24.64 5.51
N VAL A 864 -41.48 24.41 5.02
CA VAL A 864 -41.89 24.75 3.65
C VAL A 864 -42.04 26.27 3.51
N VAL A 865 -42.54 26.95 4.53
CA VAL A 865 -42.65 28.41 4.56
C VAL A 865 -41.24 29.03 4.56
N GLU A 866 -40.33 28.47 5.33
CA GLU A 866 -38.92 28.94 5.39
C GLU A 866 -38.16 28.71 4.10
N GLU A 867 -38.35 27.55 3.43
CA GLU A 867 -37.78 27.29 2.09
C GLU A 867 -38.31 28.31 1.04
N GLU A 868 -39.59 28.64 1.07
CA GLU A 868 -40.14 29.65 0.16
C GLU A 868 -39.60 31.06 0.43
N LYS A 869 -39.34 31.41 1.69
CA LYS A 869 -38.65 32.69 2.04
C LYS A 869 -37.23 32.72 1.50
N GLN A 870 -36.46 31.64 1.75
CA GLN A 870 -35.08 31.55 1.22
C GLN A 870 -35.03 31.60 -0.31
N LYS A 871 -35.98 30.98 -1.01
CA LYS A 871 -36.14 31.13 -2.48
C LYS A 871 -36.41 32.57 -2.87
N GLY A 872 -37.30 33.23 -2.15
CA GLY A 872 -37.63 34.66 -2.39
C GLY A 872 -36.43 35.57 -2.22
N ASP A 873 -35.67 35.39 -1.15
CA ASP A 873 -34.45 36.16 -0.87
C ASP A 873 -33.39 35.93 -1.95
N LYS A 874 -33.17 34.67 -2.37
CA LYS A 874 -32.29 34.33 -3.46
C LYS A 874 -32.70 34.97 -4.80
N TYR A 875 -33.99 34.98 -5.13
CA TYR A 875 -34.46 35.65 -6.34
C TYR A 875 -34.31 37.16 -6.28
N ARG A 876 -34.50 37.81 -5.12
CA ARG A 876 -34.26 39.25 -4.92
C ARG A 876 -32.78 39.60 -5.09
N GLU A 877 -31.87 38.81 -4.54
CA GLU A 877 -30.43 38.99 -4.71
C GLU A 877 -30.01 38.84 -6.19
N MET A 878 -30.50 37.81 -6.87
CA MET A 878 -30.28 37.65 -8.32
C MET A 878 -30.85 38.82 -9.11
N LEU A 879 -32.05 39.32 -8.79
CA LEU A 879 -32.68 40.45 -9.45
C LEU A 879 -31.87 41.73 -9.26
N GLU A 880 -31.40 42.01 -8.04
CA GLU A 880 -30.53 43.14 -7.74
C GLU A 880 -29.24 43.10 -8.55
N THR A 881 -28.64 41.91 -8.66
CA THR A 881 -27.42 41.70 -9.46
C THR A 881 -27.66 42.00 -10.93
N VAL A 882 -28.81 41.55 -11.51
CA VAL A 882 -29.18 41.80 -12.89
C VAL A 882 -29.47 43.29 -13.12
N ILE A 883 -30.11 43.99 -12.19
CA ILE A 883 -30.37 45.45 -12.28
C ILE A 883 -29.07 46.22 -12.26
N LYS A 884 -28.15 45.93 -11.32
CA LYS A 884 -26.83 46.56 -11.27
C LYS A 884 -26.03 46.39 -12.56
N ARG A 885 -26.14 45.21 -13.17
CA ARG A 885 -25.46 44.89 -14.42
C ARG A 885 -26.10 45.67 -15.63
N LEU A 886 -27.41 45.84 -15.67
CA LEU A 886 -28.09 46.69 -16.64
C LEU A 886 -27.73 48.16 -16.48
N GLU A 887 -27.62 48.69 -15.27
CA GLU A 887 -27.20 50.05 -14.97
C GLU A 887 -25.74 50.31 -15.40
N SER A 888 -24.83 49.40 -15.09
CA SER A 888 -23.41 49.52 -15.52
C SER A 888 -23.26 49.49 -17.05
N MET A 889 -24.11 48.70 -17.75
CA MET A 889 -24.11 48.66 -19.21
C MET A 889 -24.69 49.96 -19.83
N GLY A 890 -25.62 50.60 -19.15
CA GLY A 890 -26.18 51.90 -19.59
C GLY A 890 -25.13 53.01 -19.51
N GLU A 891 -24.26 53.03 -18.53
CA GLU A 891 -23.15 53.94 -18.37
C GLU A 891 -22.03 53.69 -19.42
N ALA A 892 -21.74 52.42 -19.73
CA ALA A 892 -20.75 52.02 -20.73
C ALA A 892 -21.21 52.27 -22.19
N SER A 893 -22.51 52.28 -22.45
CA SER A 893 -23.11 52.61 -23.78
C SER A 893 -23.25 54.11 -24.04
N ALA A 894 -23.13 54.93 -23.01
CA ALA A 894 -23.25 56.38 -23.10
C ALA A 894 -21.90 57.12 -23.21
N LYS A 895 -20.80 56.40 -22.97
CA LYS A 895 -19.40 56.81 -23.24
C LYS A 895 -18.95 56.22 -24.59
#